data_0ee4f1daa5c44c0b11274c6ede5cce11
#
_entry.id   0ee4f1daa5c44c0b11274c6ede5cce11
#
_cell.length_a   1.000
_cell.length_b   1.000
_cell.length_c   1.000
_cell.angle_alpha   90.00
_cell.angle_beta   90.00
_cell.angle_gamma   90.00
#
_symmetry.space_group_name_H-M   'P 1'
#
loop_
_entity.id
_entity.type
_entity.pdbx_description
1 polymer ?
#
loop_
_entity_poly.entity_id
_entity_poly.type
_entity_poly.pdbx_seq_one_letter_code
_entity_poly.pdbx_strand_id
1 'polypeptide(L)'
;MTEITDFDALRAAMAENSGQPEGPARNARAEELLAAAEKLDVPLAVIEALGHQLKVYNYSSEKGKMFVPFARLLRMWDERPEDFDEYEAHSLHWVFEWVSAGMLDQPHVPLASIEKWLGEMEHRYRLAGHSERAVRSAEHSVAAHVGDVARAERAYAAWLAADRDGMADCHACELHGQGWWQAEQGRHAQALELWGPVLEGEYTCAHEPHTALASSLVPLLRLGREEEARSNHLRGFRLVRAMESMRGAYAEHVEFCALTGNEARALELLAERPSYFTDDGHPQSKLDFMSVVAQLMDRLTGLGLGDRQVPGPAGREWTARALAAHAREVALTLAARFDERNGTAHVSERARARMARQPLVERLPLGVRSVRPAPAPPPPPTATAGPATGQPDLPALLAEARRLSDTLRPGAVEAWAAAAAAAGDVRLDPRDRAEMADHEAMSLGPEGTGLFERAAGLYAEAGDPGEALAARARGAYVRALAGDVDDAVAAVTGPYDEVLALYAADGTGIRQTASVVMSRARILTRRAHGVEDDPATLAEAEAAVREVLALVEGRAGEDVRLAARVAEARAMLGELAGLAGDVQRAAELFARGAAAFVAAGLPWFAVEYEARLASLAHHLGDMAEAERALRAALEHGGAQLEAPGRAQLHLQLAEVVGGRGEAGEAARHALEAAHWADEAGESATLGAWARQQLGGFLLRQGRWAEAAEVLESALPDLTAETHGDGAVVQTQWWLGDCLSELGEHRAAAERRLQAAEIARHWPEQHDHATLAHLAGESLGQAGMAAEADQAYARAGGLWRELGNPHGLIRSLRARAWLALGAEDGVGKARGLMADAVRECEAAREAATDEESRQQLVAELGHTHRQFGDLLARSVPEDAQDAEDAEDAPVREVFEEALAQVVLSAEVFATLGDGALHSRTGAELTAGRLEADLGRPADAVARARGVLAAYEGHGGAEAGDGEGEAVRARRAEAEQLLRLLAERPD
;
A
#
# COMPACT_ATOMS: atom_id res chain seq x y z
N MET A 1 40.24 -1.07 2.35
CA MET A 1 40.24 -2.30 3.19
C MET A 1 41.21 -2.05 4.34
N THR A 2 40.71 -1.93 5.55
CA THR A 2 41.53 -1.82 6.75
C THR A 2 42.25 -3.15 6.96
N GLU A 3 43.54 -3.15 7.16
CA GLU A 3 44.34 -4.36 7.41
C GLU A 3 43.94 -4.90 8.79
N ILE A 4 43.51 -6.16 8.86
CA ILE A 4 43.12 -6.82 10.10
C ILE A 4 44.41 -7.21 10.84
N THR A 5 44.75 -6.47 11.86
CA THR A 5 46.01 -6.60 12.60
C THR A 5 45.88 -7.35 13.91
N ASP A 6 44.66 -7.42 14.46
CA ASP A 6 44.37 -8.03 15.75
C ASP A 6 42.93 -8.57 15.81
N PHE A 7 42.59 -9.17 16.94
CA PHE A 7 41.30 -9.83 17.12
C PHE A 7 40.11 -8.85 17.21
N ASP A 8 40.33 -7.68 17.78
CA ASP A 8 39.26 -6.65 17.90
C ASP A 8 38.94 -6.05 16.53
N ALA A 9 39.97 -5.81 15.69
CA ALA A 9 39.77 -5.41 14.30
C ALA A 9 39.03 -6.47 13.48
N LEU A 10 39.29 -7.77 13.75
CA LEU A 10 38.53 -8.87 13.11
C LEU A 10 37.07 -8.85 13.51
N ARG A 11 36.75 -8.70 14.80
CA ARG A 11 35.37 -8.61 15.31
C ARG A 11 34.62 -7.44 14.69
N ALA A 12 35.24 -6.26 14.65
CA ALA A 12 34.67 -5.08 14.00
C ALA A 12 34.38 -5.33 12.51
N ALA A 13 35.29 -5.97 11.78
CA ALA A 13 35.09 -6.30 10.36
C ALA A 13 33.99 -7.38 10.14
N MET A 14 33.86 -8.35 11.05
CA MET A 14 32.74 -9.32 11.01
C MET A 14 31.39 -8.65 11.29
N ALA A 15 31.34 -7.72 12.24
CA ALA A 15 30.13 -6.93 12.52
C ALA A 15 29.74 -6.06 11.31
N GLU A 16 30.72 -5.39 10.67
CA GLU A 16 30.49 -4.63 9.42
C GLU A 16 29.94 -5.55 8.31
N ASN A 17 30.54 -6.72 8.11
CA ASN A 17 30.08 -7.69 7.11
C ASN A 17 28.65 -8.22 7.40
N SER A 18 28.31 -8.40 8.67
CA SER A 18 26.95 -8.81 9.07
C SER A 18 25.89 -7.80 8.70
N GLY A 19 26.22 -6.51 8.67
CA GLY A 19 25.34 -5.42 8.25
C GLY A 19 25.19 -5.29 6.72
N GLN A 20 25.98 -6.02 5.92
CA GLN A 20 25.88 -5.98 4.48
C GLN A 20 24.67 -6.78 3.96
N PRO A 21 24.08 -6.39 2.82
CA PRO A 21 23.02 -7.16 2.19
C PRO A 21 23.42 -8.61 1.93
N GLU A 22 22.48 -9.53 2.01
CA GLU A 22 22.69 -10.94 1.65
C GLU A 22 23.15 -11.07 0.21
N GLY A 23 24.10 -11.98 -0.01
CA GLY A 23 24.58 -12.26 -1.35
C GLY A 23 26.04 -12.70 -1.45
N PRO A 24 26.52 -12.98 -2.67
CA PRO A 24 27.87 -13.51 -2.90
C PRO A 24 29.01 -12.63 -2.39
N ALA A 25 28.83 -11.29 -2.39
CA ALA A 25 29.83 -10.34 -1.89
C ALA A 25 30.04 -10.49 -0.37
N ARG A 26 28.92 -10.58 0.41
CA ARG A 26 28.97 -10.83 1.86
C ARG A 26 29.62 -12.18 2.17
N ASN A 27 29.28 -13.23 1.38
CA ASN A 27 29.88 -14.55 1.52
C ASN A 27 31.39 -14.56 1.26
N ALA A 28 31.84 -13.96 0.16
CA ALA A 28 33.26 -13.83 -0.17
C ALA A 28 34.04 -13.06 0.92
N ARG A 29 33.42 -12.00 1.47
CA ARG A 29 34.04 -11.25 2.58
C ARG A 29 34.19 -12.12 3.84
N ALA A 30 33.23 -12.97 4.17
CA ALA A 30 33.34 -13.91 5.29
C ALA A 30 34.48 -14.93 5.06
N GLU A 31 34.71 -15.39 3.83
CA GLU A 31 35.86 -16.25 3.48
C GLU A 31 37.20 -15.53 3.70
N GLU A 32 37.30 -14.24 3.32
CA GLU A 32 38.49 -13.42 3.57
C GLU A 32 38.75 -13.19 5.06
N LEU A 33 37.68 -12.96 5.84
CA LEU A 33 37.76 -12.78 7.30
C LEU A 33 38.27 -14.03 7.99
N LEU A 34 37.78 -15.22 7.61
CA LEU A 34 38.32 -16.48 8.09
C LEU A 34 39.82 -16.64 7.77
N ALA A 35 40.23 -16.33 6.52
CA ALA A 35 41.63 -16.38 6.14
C ALA A 35 42.51 -15.36 6.91
N ALA A 36 41.95 -14.25 7.37
CA ALA A 36 42.63 -13.31 8.25
C ALA A 36 42.71 -13.85 9.69
N ALA A 37 41.64 -14.41 10.23
CA ALA A 37 41.61 -15.05 11.54
C ALA A 37 42.64 -16.14 11.71
N GLU A 38 42.88 -16.97 10.67
CA GLU A 38 43.89 -18.02 10.66
C GLU A 38 45.33 -17.50 10.79
N LYS A 39 45.56 -16.23 10.43
CA LYS A 39 46.88 -15.60 10.55
C LYS A 39 47.18 -15.02 11.94
N LEU A 40 46.14 -14.83 12.75
CA LEU A 40 46.27 -14.27 14.10
C LEU A 40 46.83 -15.26 15.11
N ASP A 41 46.82 -16.57 14.80
CA ASP A 41 47.23 -17.67 15.69
C ASP A 41 46.50 -17.68 17.05
N VAL A 42 45.21 -17.25 17.01
CA VAL A 42 44.28 -17.22 18.15
C VAL A 42 43.15 -18.19 17.86
N PRO A 43 43.00 -19.32 18.57
CA PRO A 43 41.97 -20.32 18.32
C PRO A 43 40.57 -19.72 18.34
N LEU A 44 40.24 -18.88 19.31
CA LEU A 44 38.91 -18.25 19.45
C LEU A 44 38.59 -17.36 18.24
N ALA A 45 39.57 -16.65 17.67
CA ALA A 45 39.37 -15.85 16.47
C ALA A 45 38.94 -16.71 15.25
N VAL A 46 39.52 -17.93 15.13
CA VAL A 46 39.15 -18.87 14.07
C VAL A 46 37.72 -19.41 14.33
N ILE A 47 37.37 -19.70 15.58
CA ILE A 47 36.05 -20.20 16.00
C ILE A 47 34.98 -19.16 15.65
N GLU A 48 35.16 -17.92 16.09
CA GLU A 48 34.21 -16.81 15.77
C GLU A 48 34.08 -16.59 14.25
N ALA A 49 35.21 -16.61 13.51
CA ALA A 49 35.17 -16.43 12.06
C ALA A 49 34.46 -17.58 11.32
N LEU A 50 34.59 -18.83 11.81
CA LEU A 50 33.86 -19.99 11.28
C LEU A 50 32.36 -19.89 11.61
N GLY A 51 32.01 -19.47 12.83
CA GLY A 51 30.63 -19.21 13.25
C GLY A 51 29.99 -18.12 12.39
N HIS A 52 30.71 -17.01 12.16
CA HIS A 52 30.28 -15.95 11.26
C HIS A 52 30.07 -16.44 9.83
N GLN A 53 31.01 -17.19 9.26
CA GLN A 53 30.90 -17.76 7.93
C GLN A 53 29.72 -18.72 7.78
N LEU A 54 29.49 -19.58 8.78
CA LEU A 54 28.34 -20.47 8.83
C LEU A 54 27.03 -19.68 8.77
N LYS A 55 26.89 -18.66 9.61
CA LYS A 55 25.72 -17.79 9.66
C LYS A 55 25.48 -17.08 8.33
N VAL A 56 26.51 -16.52 7.73
CA VAL A 56 26.44 -15.83 6.44
C VAL A 56 25.96 -16.77 5.31
N TYR A 57 26.44 -18.00 5.26
CA TYR A 57 25.98 -19.00 4.30
C TYR A 57 24.55 -19.46 4.56
N ASN A 58 24.14 -19.64 5.81
CA ASN A 58 22.76 -20.01 6.13
C ASN A 58 21.73 -19.00 5.63
N TYR A 59 22.11 -17.70 5.67
CA TYR A 59 21.33 -16.57 5.17
C TYR A 59 21.75 -16.13 3.76
N SER A 60 21.93 -17.09 2.84
CA SER A 60 22.24 -16.79 1.44
C SER A 60 21.72 -17.90 0.52
N SER A 61 21.81 -17.63 -0.78
CA SER A 61 21.55 -18.63 -1.81
C SER A 61 22.56 -19.78 -1.79
N GLU A 62 23.74 -19.63 -1.16
CA GLU A 62 24.80 -20.62 -1.07
C GLU A 62 24.71 -21.48 0.22
N LYS A 63 23.51 -21.68 0.76
CA LYS A 63 23.26 -22.37 2.04
C LYS A 63 24.01 -23.72 2.18
N GLY A 64 24.14 -24.46 1.09
CA GLY A 64 24.88 -25.75 1.10
C GLY A 64 26.36 -25.65 1.50
N LYS A 65 26.99 -24.47 1.44
CA LYS A 65 28.39 -24.29 1.88
C LYS A 65 28.54 -24.29 3.41
N MET A 66 27.48 -24.10 4.18
CA MET A 66 27.52 -24.01 5.66
C MET A 66 28.06 -25.27 6.33
N PHE A 67 28.00 -26.44 5.68
CA PHE A 67 28.50 -27.71 6.24
C PHE A 67 30.03 -27.75 6.43
N VAL A 68 30.78 -26.97 5.64
CA VAL A 68 32.24 -26.96 5.72
C VAL A 68 32.72 -26.27 7.01
N PRO A 69 32.33 -25.01 7.30
CA PRO A 69 32.68 -24.37 8.58
C PRO A 69 32.11 -25.13 9.76
N PHE A 70 30.89 -25.69 9.67
CA PHE A 70 30.29 -26.48 10.72
C PHE A 70 31.12 -27.73 11.06
N ALA A 71 31.50 -28.54 10.09
CA ALA A 71 32.30 -29.73 10.30
C ALA A 71 33.69 -29.40 10.93
N ARG A 72 34.22 -28.21 10.61
CA ARG A 72 35.48 -27.73 11.19
C ARG A 72 35.28 -27.31 12.66
N LEU A 73 34.25 -26.55 12.98
CA LEU A 73 33.88 -26.16 14.34
C LEU A 73 33.63 -27.39 15.23
N LEU A 74 32.85 -28.34 14.73
CA LEU A 74 32.56 -29.56 15.47
C LEU A 74 33.81 -30.39 15.79
N ARG A 75 34.76 -30.46 14.83
CA ARG A 75 36.05 -31.12 15.06
C ARG A 75 36.91 -30.37 16.09
N MET A 76 36.96 -29.06 16.02
CA MET A 76 37.71 -28.23 16.99
C MET A 76 37.13 -28.43 18.40
N TRP A 77 35.80 -28.47 18.52
CA TRP A 77 35.12 -28.79 19.79
C TRP A 77 35.47 -30.19 20.34
N ASP A 78 35.43 -31.22 19.48
CA ASP A 78 35.73 -32.60 19.89
C ASP A 78 37.19 -32.79 20.31
N GLU A 79 38.13 -32.03 19.70
CA GLU A 79 39.56 -32.12 19.97
C GLU A 79 39.98 -31.23 21.15
N ARG A 80 39.46 -30.01 21.26
CA ARG A 80 39.86 -29.02 22.28
C ARG A 80 38.67 -28.10 22.66
N PRO A 81 37.75 -28.60 23.46
CA PRO A 81 36.58 -27.80 23.89
C PRO A 81 36.98 -26.58 24.74
N GLU A 82 38.16 -26.59 25.37
CA GLU A 82 38.73 -25.47 26.12
C GLU A 82 39.09 -24.24 25.28
N ASP A 83 39.19 -24.35 23.95
CA ASP A 83 39.41 -23.21 23.04
C ASP A 83 38.14 -22.39 22.81
N PHE A 84 36.97 -22.91 23.22
CA PHE A 84 35.66 -22.22 23.11
C PHE A 84 35.34 -21.50 24.43
N ASP A 85 34.91 -20.27 24.34
CA ASP A 85 34.28 -19.62 25.49
C ASP A 85 32.81 -20.09 25.66
N GLU A 86 32.14 -19.59 26.69
CA GLU A 86 30.75 -19.97 27.00
C GLU A 86 29.79 -19.61 25.88
N TYR A 87 30.01 -18.45 25.23
CA TYR A 87 29.16 -17.97 24.15
C TYR A 87 29.33 -18.82 22.88
N GLU A 88 30.58 -19.13 22.49
CA GLU A 88 30.84 -19.94 21.29
C GLU A 88 30.47 -21.41 21.49
N ALA A 89 30.59 -21.94 22.71
CA ALA A 89 30.10 -23.28 23.06
C ALA A 89 28.57 -23.34 22.92
N HIS A 90 27.85 -22.33 23.42
CA HIS A 90 26.41 -22.21 23.26
C HIS A 90 26.02 -22.07 21.80
N SER A 91 26.68 -21.18 21.06
CA SER A 91 26.44 -20.91 19.64
C SER A 91 26.63 -22.18 18.79
N LEU A 92 27.67 -22.96 19.05
CA LEU A 92 27.91 -24.24 18.36
C LEU A 92 26.74 -25.23 18.54
N HIS A 93 26.24 -25.41 19.77
CA HIS A 93 25.11 -26.32 20.02
C HIS A 93 23.81 -25.78 19.38
N TRP A 94 23.59 -24.47 19.43
CA TRP A 94 22.39 -23.83 18.88
C TRP A 94 22.26 -24.00 17.36
N VAL A 95 23.36 -23.97 16.59
CA VAL A 95 23.31 -24.14 15.13
C VAL A 95 23.05 -25.59 14.69
N PHE A 96 22.97 -26.58 15.59
CA PHE A 96 22.68 -27.97 15.24
C PHE A 96 21.34 -28.14 14.52
N GLU A 97 20.32 -27.36 14.91
CA GLU A 97 19.03 -27.39 14.26
C GLU A 97 19.11 -26.84 12.83
N TRP A 98 19.85 -25.75 12.61
CA TRP A 98 20.10 -25.22 11.26
C TRP A 98 20.78 -26.21 10.33
N VAL A 99 21.75 -26.96 10.88
CA VAL A 99 22.45 -28.00 10.13
C VAL A 99 21.50 -29.13 9.76
N SER A 100 20.62 -29.52 10.67
CA SER A 100 19.59 -30.53 10.40
C SER A 100 18.67 -30.12 9.26
N ALA A 101 18.17 -28.89 9.28
CA ALA A 101 17.35 -28.30 8.22
C ALA A 101 18.13 -28.19 6.91
N GLY A 102 19.38 -27.70 6.97
CA GLY A 102 20.24 -27.59 5.80
C GLY A 102 20.54 -28.93 5.12
N MET A 103 20.76 -30.01 5.89
CA MET A 103 20.93 -31.36 5.34
C MET A 103 19.66 -31.86 4.65
N LEU A 104 18.49 -31.55 5.21
CA LEU A 104 17.19 -31.93 4.66
C LEU A 104 16.95 -31.23 3.30
N ASP A 105 17.37 -29.99 3.16
CA ASP A 105 17.24 -29.17 1.93
C ASP A 105 18.12 -29.68 0.76
N GLN A 106 19.07 -30.59 1.00
CA GLN A 106 20.02 -31.07 0.01
C GLN A 106 19.69 -32.53 -0.42
N PRO A 107 19.23 -32.78 -1.65
CA PRO A 107 18.85 -34.11 -2.10
C PRO A 107 20.02 -35.09 -2.25
N HIS A 108 21.26 -34.59 -2.26
CA HIS A 108 22.46 -35.45 -2.34
C HIS A 108 22.93 -35.96 -0.97
N VAL A 109 22.40 -35.40 0.15
CA VAL A 109 22.71 -35.88 1.50
C VAL A 109 21.83 -37.10 1.77
N PRO A 110 22.42 -38.31 2.00
CA PRO A 110 21.63 -39.53 2.23
C PRO A 110 20.76 -39.43 3.48
N LEU A 111 19.53 -39.93 3.42
CA LEU A 111 18.62 -39.93 4.56
C LEU A 111 19.25 -40.61 5.81
N ALA A 112 19.98 -41.71 5.61
CA ALA A 112 20.71 -42.37 6.69
C ALA A 112 21.74 -41.47 7.39
N SER A 113 22.34 -40.51 6.69
CA SER A 113 23.24 -39.53 7.28
C SER A 113 22.48 -38.48 8.10
N ILE A 114 21.30 -38.06 7.63
CA ILE A 114 20.41 -37.17 8.38
C ILE A 114 19.93 -37.86 9.68
N GLU A 115 19.47 -39.09 9.60
CA GLU A 115 19.05 -39.87 10.77
C GLU A 115 20.20 -40.10 11.76
N LYS A 116 21.39 -40.40 11.26
CA LYS A 116 22.60 -40.49 12.10
C LYS A 116 22.90 -39.16 12.80
N TRP A 117 22.76 -38.05 12.11
CA TRP A 117 22.97 -36.69 12.67
C TRP A 117 21.94 -36.37 13.76
N LEU A 118 20.67 -36.71 13.56
CA LEU A 118 19.65 -36.54 14.62
C LEU A 118 19.99 -37.30 15.89
N GLY A 119 20.48 -38.54 15.76
CA GLY A 119 20.95 -39.30 16.90
C GLY A 119 22.19 -38.70 17.58
N GLU A 120 23.11 -38.15 16.81
CA GLU A 120 24.29 -37.42 17.31
C GLU A 120 23.91 -36.15 18.05
N MET A 121 22.98 -35.37 17.48
CA MET A 121 22.43 -34.15 18.08
C MET A 121 21.76 -34.49 19.43
N GLU A 122 20.89 -35.51 19.49
CA GLU A 122 20.27 -35.98 20.73
C GLU A 122 21.30 -36.40 21.78
N HIS A 123 22.33 -37.13 21.36
CA HIS A 123 23.39 -37.56 22.25
C HIS A 123 24.16 -36.40 22.88
N ARG A 124 24.57 -35.41 22.05
CA ARG A 124 25.31 -34.23 22.50
C ARG A 124 24.47 -33.34 23.42
N TYR A 125 23.21 -33.11 23.08
CA TYR A 125 22.29 -32.34 23.93
C TYR A 125 22.08 -33.00 25.30
N ARG A 126 21.92 -34.33 25.32
CA ARG A 126 21.79 -35.08 26.59
C ARG A 126 23.06 -34.98 27.45
N LEU A 127 24.26 -35.05 26.84
CA LEU A 127 25.52 -34.86 27.56
C LEU A 127 25.69 -33.44 28.11
N ALA A 128 25.26 -32.45 27.38
CA ALA A 128 25.31 -31.05 27.78
C ALA A 128 24.18 -30.65 28.75
N GLY A 129 23.19 -31.55 28.99
CA GLY A 129 22.04 -31.26 29.84
C GLY A 129 20.96 -30.38 29.21
N HIS A 130 20.94 -30.29 27.88
CA HIS A 130 19.91 -29.54 27.15
C HIS A 130 18.62 -30.33 26.97
N SER A 131 17.52 -29.61 26.76
CA SER A 131 16.21 -30.18 26.42
C SER A 131 16.25 -30.92 25.08
N GLU A 132 15.39 -31.92 24.94
CA GLU A 132 15.20 -32.63 23.68
C GLU A 132 14.32 -31.82 22.66
N ARG A 133 13.84 -30.63 23.02
CA ARG A 133 12.88 -29.84 22.23
C ARG A 133 13.32 -29.60 20.79
N ALA A 134 14.52 -29.08 20.57
CA ALA A 134 15.08 -28.85 19.25
C ALA A 134 15.31 -30.14 18.45
N VAL A 135 15.65 -31.26 19.15
CA VAL A 135 15.78 -32.57 18.51
C VAL A 135 14.44 -33.06 17.98
N ARG A 136 13.35 -32.88 18.76
CA ARG A 136 12.00 -33.31 18.36
C ARG A 136 11.44 -32.43 17.24
N SER A 137 11.78 -31.12 17.22
CA SER A 137 11.50 -30.22 16.11
C SER A 137 12.17 -30.70 14.81
N ALA A 138 13.47 -30.99 14.86
CA ALA A 138 14.23 -31.53 13.74
C ALA A 138 13.70 -32.89 13.25
N GLU A 139 13.35 -33.81 14.18
CA GLU A 139 12.74 -35.10 13.85
C GLU A 139 11.39 -34.93 13.15
N HIS A 140 10.56 -34.01 13.67
CA HIS A 140 9.28 -33.64 13.02
C HIS A 140 9.50 -33.19 11.59
N SER A 141 10.43 -32.26 11.36
CA SER A 141 10.74 -31.71 10.03
C SER A 141 11.19 -32.80 9.05
N VAL A 142 12.04 -33.73 9.48
CA VAL A 142 12.47 -34.87 8.67
C VAL A 142 11.29 -35.76 8.31
N ALA A 143 10.48 -36.15 9.29
CA ALA A 143 9.33 -37.05 9.10
C ALA A 143 8.27 -36.39 8.15
N ALA A 144 7.99 -35.11 8.32
CA ALA A 144 7.08 -34.35 7.47
C ALA A 144 7.59 -34.27 6.01
N HIS A 145 8.88 -33.98 5.81
CA HIS A 145 9.49 -33.93 4.49
C HIS A 145 9.49 -35.30 3.76
N VAL A 146 9.71 -36.38 4.48
CA VAL A 146 9.67 -37.74 3.91
C VAL A 146 8.23 -38.20 3.61
N GLY A 147 7.24 -37.62 4.26
CA GLY A 147 5.83 -37.99 4.15
C GLY A 147 5.39 -39.07 5.15
N ASP A 148 6.19 -39.34 6.20
CA ASP A 148 5.78 -40.21 7.30
C ASP A 148 4.92 -39.42 8.29
N VAL A 149 3.64 -39.26 7.96
CA VAL A 149 2.67 -38.49 8.75
C VAL A 149 2.56 -39.06 10.19
N ALA A 150 2.61 -40.37 10.37
CA ALA A 150 2.47 -40.99 11.69
C ALA A 150 3.70 -40.65 12.59
N ARG A 151 4.90 -40.66 12.02
CA ARG A 151 6.11 -40.22 12.72
C ARG A 151 6.09 -38.71 13.00
N ALA A 152 5.69 -37.94 12.01
CA ALA A 152 5.59 -36.49 12.14
C ALA A 152 4.64 -36.07 13.27
N GLU A 153 3.46 -36.69 13.38
CA GLU A 153 2.50 -36.40 14.47
C GLU A 153 3.07 -36.82 15.86
N ARG A 154 3.80 -37.92 15.94
CA ARG A 154 4.45 -38.30 17.21
C ARG A 154 5.56 -37.36 17.62
N ALA A 155 6.42 -36.97 16.66
CA ALA A 155 7.50 -36.01 16.88
C ALA A 155 6.94 -34.61 17.23
N TYR A 156 5.87 -34.19 16.57
CA TYR A 156 5.16 -32.96 16.88
C TYR A 156 4.63 -32.92 18.31
N ALA A 157 3.97 -33.97 18.73
CA ALA A 157 3.49 -34.09 20.12
C ALA A 157 4.64 -34.08 21.15
N ALA A 158 5.76 -34.78 20.85
CA ALA A 158 6.95 -34.75 21.69
C ALA A 158 7.64 -33.37 21.72
N TRP A 159 7.70 -32.68 20.59
CA TRP A 159 8.19 -31.29 20.49
C TRP A 159 7.41 -30.34 21.41
N LEU A 160 6.08 -30.41 21.36
CA LEU A 160 5.23 -29.55 22.20
C LEU A 160 5.34 -29.91 23.71
N ALA A 161 5.61 -31.19 24.04
CA ALA A 161 5.72 -31.64 25.42
C ALA A 161 7.08 -31.37 26.07
N ALA A 162 8.14 -31.17 25.26
CA ALA A 162 9.49 -30.92 25.79
C ALA A 162 9.62 -29.47 26.28
N ASP A 163 10.32 -29.29 27.40
CA ASP A 163 10.58 -27.98 27.99
C ASP A 163 11.40 -27.08 27.04
N ARG A 164 11.12 -25.79 27.03
CA ARG A 164 11.97 -24.81 26.34
C ARG A 164 13.19 -24.48 27.16
N ASP A 165 14.35 -24.47 26.51
CA ASP A 165 15.61 -23.97 27.07
C ASP A 165 16.33 -23.07 26.05
N GLY A 166 17.59 -22.71 26.30
CA GLY A 166 18.39 -21.88 25.41
C GLY A 166 18.72 -22.51 24.04
N MET A 167 18.45 -23.80 23.85
CA MET A 167 18.65 -24.50 22.57
C MET A 167 17.38 -24.56 21.70
N ALA A 168 16.24 -24.18 22.23
CA ALA A 168 15.02 -24.06 21.44
C ALA A 168 15.13 -22.90 20.44
N ASP A 169 14.60 -23.09 19.23
CA ASP A 169 14.51 -21.98 18.24
C ASP A 169 13.71 -20.79 18.80
N CYS A 170 13.84 -19.64 18.21
CA CYS A 170 13.09 -18.48 18.68
C CYS A 170 11.58 -18.79 18.66
N HIS A 171 10.84 -18.16 19.56
CA HIS A 171 9.42 -18.49 19.72
C HIS A 171 8.61 -18.25 18.45
N ALA A 172 8.96 -17.22 17.70
CA ALA A 172 8.32 -16.91 16.42
C ALA A 172 8.52 -18.03 15.38
N CYS A 173 9.75 -18.55 15.23
CA CYS A 173 10.05 -19.65 14.30
C CYS A 173 9.36 -20.96 14.72
N GLU A 174 9.31 -21.25 16.02
CA GLU A 174 8.57 -22.42 16.51
C GLU A 174 7.07 -22.32 16.18
N LEU A 175 6.44 -21.16 16.45
CA LEU A 175 5.04 -20.94 16.12
C LEU A 175 4.80 -21.04 14.61
N HIS A 176 5.74 -20.52 13.80
CA HIS A 176 5.66 -20.69 12.35
C HIS A 176 5.69 -22.15 11.94
N GLY A 177 6.66 -22.93 12.40
CA GLY A 177 6.77 -24.37 12.10
C GLY A 177 5.57 -25.18 12.56
N GLN A 178 5.02 -24.87 13.74
CA GLN A 178 3.82 -25.52 14.29
C GLN A 178 2.58 -25.21 13.43
N GLY A 179 2.37 -23.95 13.06
CA GLY A 179 1.27 -23.54 12.20
C GLY A 179 1.40 -24.07 10.77
N TRP A 180 2.62 -24.12 10.23
CA TRP A 180 2.89 -24.70 8.92
C TRP A 180 2.41 -26.16 8.86
N TRP A 181 2.70 -26.98 9.89
CA TRP A 181 2.20 -28.34 9.96
C TRP A 181 0.67 -28.42 9.95
N GLN A 182 -0.01 -27.52 10.68
CA GLN A 182 -1.47 -27.48 10.67
C GLN A 182 -2.01 -27.11 9.27
N ALA A 183 -1.37 -26.16 8.60
CA ALA A 183 -1.76 -25.75 7.24
C ALA A 183 -1.58 -26.88 6.21
N GLU A 184 -0.47 -27.63 6.28
CA GLU A 184 -0.21 -28.80 5.42
C GLU A 184 -1.24 -29.92 5.64
N GLN A 185 -1.78 -30.04 6.86
CA GLN A 185 -2.87 -30.98 7.18
C GLN A 185 -4.26 -30.43 6.85
N GLY A 186 -4.35 -29.25 6.20
CA GLY A 186 -5.62 -28.60 5.85
C GLY A 186 -6.35 -27.94 7.03
N ARG A 187 -5.73 -27.89 8.21
CA ARG A 187 -6.28 -27.26 9.42
C ARG A 187 -5.98 -25.75 9.44
N HIS A 188 -6.45 -25.03 8.42
CA HIS A 188 -6.08 -23.64 8.16
C HIS A 188 -6.41 -22.68 9.31
N ALA A 189 -7.54 -22.84 9.99
CA ALA A 189 -7.92 -21.98 11.12
C ALA A 189 -6.94 -22.14 12.31
N GLN A 190 -6.53 -23.38 12.60
CA GLN A 190 -5.54 -23.65 13.65
C GLN A 190 -4.15 -23.10 13.30
N ALA A 191 -3.77 -23.16 12.01
CA ALA A 191 -2.52 -22.57 11.56
C ALA A 191 -2.50 -21.05 11.83
N LEU A 192 -3.58 -20.36 11.48
CA LEU A 192 -3.69 -18.91 11.70
C LEU A 192 -3.75 -18.54 13.19
N GLU A 193 -4.36 -19.35 14.01
CA GLU A 193 -4.35 -19.17 15.48
C GLU A 193 -2.93 -19.23 16.05
N LEU A 194 -2.14 -20.21 15.62
CA LEU A 194 -0.73 -20.33 16.03
C LEU A 194 0.14 -19.19 15.51
N TRP A 195 -0.10 -18.72 14.30
CA TRP A 195 0.65 -17.63 13.71
C TRP A 195 0.22 -16.25 14.21
N GLY A 196 -0.96 -16.10 14.84
CA GLY A 196 -1.51 -14.83 15.29
C GLY A 196 -0.49 -13.92 15.97
N PRO A 197 0.18 -14.36 17.08
CA PRO A 197 1.16 -13.53 17.78
C PRO A 197 2.36 -13.09 16.90
N VAL A 198 2.74 -13.91 15.91
CA VAL A 198 3.81 -13.57 14.95
C VAL A 198 3.31 -12.56 13.91
N LEU A 199 2.11 -12.76 13.37
CA LEU A 199 1.49 -11.86 12.39
C LEU A 199 1.19 -10.46 12.98
N GLU A 200 0.90 -10.40 14.29
CA GLU A 200 0.67 -9.18 15.05
C GLU A 200 1.97 -8.50 15.52
N GLY A 201 3.12 -9.18 15.35
CA GLY A 201 4.44 -8.64 15.70
C GLY A 201 4.81 -8.75 17.17
N GLU A 202 4.08 -9.55 17.96
CA GLU A 202 4.42 -9.84 19.36
C GLU A 202 5.74 -10.61 19.46
N TYR A 203 5.94 -11.57 18.54
CA TYR A 203 7.19 -12.30 18.41
C TYR A 203 7.80 -12.11 17.03
N THR A 204 9.06 -11.66 17.00
CA THR A 204 9.79 -11.38 15.77
C THR A 204 11.21 -11.90 15.82
N CYS A 205 11.82 -12.14 14.66
CA CYS A 205 13.24 -12.46 14.52
C CYS A 205 13.72 -12.10 13.10
N ALA A 206 14.91 -12.56 12.69
CA ALA A 206 15.44 -12.33 11.34
C ALA A 206 14.60 -12.96 10.21
N HIS A 207 13.78 -14.00 10.50
CA HIS A 207 12.95 -14.69 9.53
C HIS A 207 11.45 -14.40 9.71
N GLU A 208 11.05 -13.96 10.90
CA GLU A 208 9.66 -13.72 11.24
C GLU A 208 9.41 -12.24 11.57
N PRO A 209 8.29 -11.70 11.07
CA PRO A 209 7.10 -12.35 10.51
C PRO A 209 7.14 -12.66 8.99
N HIS A 210 8.29 -12.60 8.33
CA HIS A 210 8.44 -12.72 6.88
C HIS A 210 7.82 -14.00 6.32
N THR A 211 8.17 -15.15 6.92
CA THR A 211 7.70 -16.47 6.47
C THR A 211 6.27 -16.74 6.92
N ALA A 212 5.86 -16.32 8.12
CA ALA A 212 4.47 -16.46 8.58
C ALA A 212 3.49 -15.66 7.73
N LEU A 213 3.85 -14.41 7.34
CA LEU A 213 3.04 -13.61 6.44
C LEU A 213 2.83 -14.31 5.09
N ALA A 214 3.89 -14.86 4.49
CA ALA A 214 3.82 -15.57 3.23
C ALA A 214 2.99 -16.87 3.35
N SER A 215 3.26 -17.70 4.35
CA SER A 215 2.59 -18.99 4.57
C SER A 215 1.11 -18.83 4.94
N SER A 216 0.70 -17.67 5.48
CA SER A 216 -0.70 -17.37 5.83
C SER A 216 -1.60 -17.13 4.62
N LEU A 217 -1.05 -16.79 3.45
CA LEU A 217 -1.80 -16.30 2.28
C LEU A 217 -2.81 -17.32 1.78
N VAL A 218 -2.40 -18.57 1.52
CA VAL A 218 -3.30 -19.62 1.03
C VAL A 218 -4.32 -20.02 2.09
N PRO A 219 -3.98 -20.26 3.36
CA PRO A 219 -4.94 -20.46 4.44
C PRO A 219 -6.01 -19.36 4.55
N LEU A 220 -5.62 -18.09 4.48
CA LEU A 220 -6.56 -16.96 4.53
C LEU A 220 -7.54 -16.97 3.36
N LEU A 221 -7.04 -17.18 2.12
CA LEU A 221 -7.90 -17.29 0.94
C LEU A 221 -8.88 -18.46 1.05
N ARG A 222 -8.46 -19.62 1.56
CA ARG A 222 -9.33 -20.79 1.75
C ARG A 222 -10.42 -20.58 2.81
N LEU A 223 -10.20 -19.65 3.73
CA LEU A 223 -11.17 -19.27 4.76
C LEU A 223 -12.02 -18.05 4.35
N GLY A 224 -11.83 -17.51 3.12
CA GLY A 224 -12.55 -16.33 2.66
C GLY A 224 -12.12 -15.01 3.33
N ARG A 225 -10.94 -14.98 3.96
CA ARG A 225 -10.36 -13.78 4.62
C ARG A 225 -9.48 -13.01 3.64
N GLU A 226 -10.07 -12.55 2.55
CA GLU A 226 -9.35 -11.99 1.39
C GLU A 226 -8.64 -10.67 1.73
N GLU A 227 -9.25 -9.81 2.55
CA GLU A 227 -8.66 -8.53 2.95
C GLU A 227 -7.39 -8.73 3.77
N GLU A 228 -7.40 -9.69 4.68
CA GLU A 228 -6.22 -10.03 5.49
C GLU A 228 -5.13 -10.69 4.63
N ALA A 229 -5.52 -11.54 3.67
CA ALA A 229 -4.57 -12.12 2.72
C ALA A 229 -3.88 -11.04 1.89
N ARG A 230 -4.62 -10.02 1.42
CA ARG A 230 -4.05 -8.86 0.73
C ARG A 230 -3.10 -8.08 1.63
N SER A 231 -3.51 -7.77 2.87
CA SER A 231 -2.67 -7.06 3.84
C SER A 231 -1.37 -7.81 4.11
N ASN A 232 -1.46 -9.12 4.38
CA ASN A 232 -0.29 -9.96 4.63
C ASN A 232 0.61 -10.09 3.38
N HIS A 233 0.02 -10.11 2.18
CA HIS A 233 0.81 -10.08 0.94
C HIS A 233 1.64 -8.79 0.82
N LEU A 234 1.04 -7.62 0.97
CA LEU A 234 1.73 -6.34 0.83
C LEU A 234 2.81 -6.16 1.92
N ARG A 235 2.48 -6.44 3.17
CA ARG A 235 3.41 -6.40 4.30
C ARG A 235 4.57 -7.38 4.13
N GLY A 236 4.26 -8.64 3.84
CA GLY A 236 5.24 -9.72 3.75
C GLY A 236 6.13 -9.58 2.53
N PHE A 237 5.58 -9.20 1.37
CA PHE A 237 6.37 -9.00 0.17
C PHE A 237 7.43 -7.91 0.36
N ARG A 238 7.07 -6.79 1.02
CA ARG A 238 8.01 -5.73 1.34
C ARG A 238 9.23 -6.24 2.12
N LEU A 239 9.02 -7.14 3.06
CA LEU A 239 10.07 -7.71 3.88
C LEU A 239 10.97 -8.69 3.10
N VAL A 240 10.39 -9.57 2.28
CA VAL A 240 11.14 -10.63 1.60
C VAL A 240 11.81 -10.19 0.29
N ARG A 241 11.32 -9.12 -0.36
CA ARG A 241 11.78 -8.72 -1.70
C ARG A 241 13.28 -8.40 -1.78
N ALA A 242 13.91 -7.96 -0.67
CA ALA A 242 15.32 -7.64 -0.61
C ALA A 242 16.22 -8.82 -0.20
N MET A 243 15.65 -9.92 0.33
CA MET A 243 16.37 -11.01 0.97
C MET A 243 16.62 -12.18 0.01
N GLU A 244 17.89 -12.52 -0.22
CA GLU A 244 18.27 -13.64 -1.12
C GLU A 244 17.87 -15.00 -0.55
N SER A 245 17.92 -15.13 0.78
CA SER A 245 17.58 -16.37 1.50
C SER A 245 16.10 -16.72 1.48
N MET A 246 15.21 -15.74 1.21
CA MET A 246 13.75 -15.88 1.32
C MET A 246 13.05 -16.31 0.02
N ARG A 247 13.75 -17.01 -0.90
CA ARG A 247 13.17 -17.46 -2.18
C ARG A 247 11.88 -18.29 -2.00
N GLY A 248 11.79 -19.11 -0.93
CA GLY A 248 10.58 -19.86 -0.63
C GLY A 248 9.37 -18.99 -0.34
N ALA A 249 9.51 -18.05 0.60
CA ALA A 249 8.48 -17.07 0.93
C ALA A 249 8.14 -16.16 -0.26
N TYR A 250 9.15 -15.74 -1.02
CA TYR A 250 8.95 -15.00 -2.28
C TYR A 250 8.07 -15.76 -3.27
N ALA A 251 8.30 -17.08 -3.41
CA ALA A 251 7.48 -17.92 -4.27
C ALA A 251 6.02 -17.98 -3.81
N GLU A 252 5.74 -17.99 -2.49
CA GLU A 252 4.38 -17.94 -1.94
C GLU A 252 3.66 -16.64 -2.31
N HIS A 253 4.35 -15.51 -2.33
CA HIS A 253 3.79 -14.24 -2.81
C HIS A 253 3.48 -14.25 -4.32
N VAL A 254 4.33 -14.88 -5.14
CA VAL A 254 4.06 -15.09 -6.58
C VAL A 254 2.85 -16.02 -6.77
N GLU A 255 2.78 -17.12 -6.00
CA GLU A 255 1.65 -18.04 -5.99
C GLU A 255 0.33 -17.34 -5.63
N PHE A 256 0.36 -16.50 -4.58
CA PHE A 256 -0.79 -15.70 -4.17
C PHE A 256 -1.33 -14.85 -5.33
N CYS A 257 -0.46 -14.15 -6.06
CA CYS A 257 -0.86 -13.38 -7.22
C CYS A 257 -1.51 -14.26 -8.31
N ALA A 258 -0.96 -15.45 -8.57
CA ALA A 258 -1.52 -16.40 -9.53
C ALA A 258 -2.87 -16.97 -9.09
N LEU A 259 -3.11 -17.10 -7.78
CA LEU A 259 -4.33 -17.64 -7.19
C LEU A 259 -5.46 -16.61 -7.05
N THR A 260 -5.18 -15.32 -7.26
CA THR A 260 -6.10 -14.19 -7.00
C THR A 260 -6.37 -13.32 -8.22
N GLY A 261 -6.03 -13.78 -9.44
CA GLY A 261 -6.27 -13.05 -10.69
C GLY A 261 -5.29 -11.88 -10.93
N ASN A 262 -4.13 -11.90 -10.26
CA ASN A 262 -3.09 -10.88 -10.35
C ASN A 262 -1.86 -11.36 -11.13
N GLU A 263 -2.07 -12.06 -12.25
CA GLU A 263 -1.01 -12.68 -13.06
C GLU A 263 0.02 -11.65 -13.58
N ALA A 264 -0.42 -10.42 -13.86
CA ALA A 264 0.49 -9.34 -14.27
C ALA A 264 1.47 -8.97 -13.14
N ARG A 265 0.97 -8.81 -11.91
CA ARG A 265 1.82 -8.56 -10.74
C ARG A 265 2.78 -9.71 -10.49
N ALA A 266 2.32 -10.96 -10.62
CA ALA A 266 3.19 -12.13 -10.52
C ALA A 266 4.35 -12.08 -11.53
N LEU A 267 4.12 -11.64 -12.77
CA LEU A 267 5.17 -11.47 -13.79
C LEU A 267 6.17 -10.36 -13.42
N GLU A 268 5.70 -9.25 -12.84
CA GLU A 268 6.57 -8.18 -12.34
C GLU A 268 7.50 -8.73 -11.24
N LEU A 269 6.95 -9.47 -10.27
CA LEU A 269 7.74 -10.10 -9.21
C LEU A 269 8.80 -11.05 -9.80
N LEU A 270 8.47 -11.86 -10.79
CA LEU A 270 9.45 -12.74 -11.43
C LEU A 270 10.57 -11.96 -12.13
N ALA A 271 10.27 -10.78 -12.70
CA ALA A 271 11.26 -9.93 -13.35
C ALA A 271 12.26 -9.31 -12.37
N GLU A 272 11.86 -9.07 -11.11
CA GLU A 272 12.73 -8.50 -10.08
C GLU A 272 13.86 -9.44 -9.64
N ARG A 273 13.67 -10.76 -9.76
CA ARG A 273 14.58 -11.79 -9.22
C ARG A 273 15.02 -12.83 -10.27
N PRO A 274 15.72 -12.43 -11.34
CA PRO A 274 16.16 -13.35 -12.39
C PRO A 274 17.13 -14.43 -11.89
N SER A 275 17.90 -14.17 -10.83
CA SER A 275 18.81 -15.15 -10.21
C SER A 275 18.09 -16.36 -9.63
N TYR A 276 16.84 -16.21 -9.18
CA TYR A 276 16.08 -17.31 -8.57
C TYR A 276 15.81 -18.48 -9.54
N PHE A 277 15.81 -18.22 -10.84
CA PHE A 277 15.67 -19.27 -11.85
C PHE A 277 16.90 -20.17 -11.96
N THR A 278 18.09 -19.64 -11.68
CA THR A 278 19.38 -20.30 -12.00
C THR A 278 20.17 -20.74 -10.78
N ASP A 279 19.92 -20.12 -9.62
CA ASP A 279 20.61 -20.46 -8.39
C ASP A 279 20.29 -21.89 -7.90
N ASP A 280 21.33 -22.71 -7.65
CA ASP A 280 21.24 -24.10 -7.24
C ASP A 280 21.68 -24.37 -5.79
N GLY A 281 22.11 -23.35 -5.05
CA GLY A 281 22.66 -23.52 -3.70
C GLY A 281 21.64 -23.96 -2.63
N HIS A 282 20.35 -23.75 -2.91
CA HIS A 282 19.25 -24.21 -2.05
C HIS A 282 18.18 -24.95 -2.88
N PRO A 283 18.37 -26.26 -3.15
CA PRO A 283 17.52 -27.06 -4.03
C PRO A 283 16.04 -27.09 -3.61
N GLN A 284 15.72 -27.16 -2.31
CA GLN A 284 14.34 -27.20 -1.83
C GLN A 284 13.60 -25.91 -2.21
N SER A 285 14.16 -24.73 -1.92
CA SER A 285 13.50 -23.45 -2.28
C SER A 285 13.44 -23.24 -3.80
N LYS A 286 14.38 -23.80 -4.58
CA LYS A 286 14.32 -23.82 -6.03
C LYS A 286 13.17 -24.68 -6.54
N LEU A 287 12.97 -25.85 -5.96
CA LEU A 287 11.83 -26.73 -6.28
C LEU A 287 10.51 -25.99 -6.05
N ASP A 288 10.36 -25.34 -4.90
CA ASP A 288 9.15 -24.59 -4.56
C ASP A 288 8.90 -23.43 -5.51
N PHE A 289 9.93 -22.63 -5.80
CA PHE A 289 9.87 -21.51 -6.75
C PHE A 289 9.50 -21.99 -8.17
N MET A 290 10.18 -23.00 -8.71
CA MET A 290 9.92 -23.50 -10.07
C MET A 290 8.54 -24.16 -10.16
N SER A 291 8.01 -24.76 -9.11
CA SER A 291 6.65 -25.27 -9.06
C SER A 291 5.61 -24.16 -9.21
N VAL A 292 5.83 -23.02 -8.54
CA VAL A 292 4.96 -21.83 -8.66
C VAL A 292 5.09 -21.18 -10.04
N VAL A 293 6.30 -21.08 -10.58
CA VAL A 293 6.51 -20.58 -11.96
C VAL A 293 5.73 -21.44 -12.95
N ALA A 294 5.79 -22.77 -12.83
CA ALA A 294 5.03 -23.67 -13.71
C ALA A 294 3.51 -23.44 -13.60
N GLN A 295 2.99 -23.28 -12.37
CA GLN A 295 1.58 -22.99 -12.11
C GLN A 295 1.13 -21.66 -12.77
N LEU A 296 1.88 -20.58 -12.55
CA LEU A 296 1.59 -19.25 -13.13
C LEU A 296 1.60 -19.30 -14.67
N MET A 297 2.59 -19.96 -15.27
CA MET A 297 2.71 -20.07 -16.72
C MET A 297 1.59 -20.93 -17.33
N ASP A 298 1.14 -21.97 -16.64
CA ASP A 298 -0.04 -22.76 -17.02
C ASP A 298 -1.31 -21.91 -16.95
N ARG A 299 -1.46 -21.09 -15.92
CA ARG A 299 -2.58 -20.14 -15.79
C ARG A 299 -2.60 -19.17 -16.98
N LEU A 300 -1.48 -18.55 -17.32
CA LEU A 300 -1.37 -17.65 -18.48
C LEU A 300 -1.72 -18.38 -19.78
N THR A 301 -1.28 -19.61 -19.93
CA THR A 301 -1.62 -20.44 -21.12
C THR A 301 -3.11 -20.70 -21.18
N GLY A 302 -3.76 -21.00 -20.06
CA GLY A 302 -5.22 -21.17 -19.95
C GLY A 302 -6.02 -19.90 -20.28
N LEU A 303 -5.44 -18.73 -20.03
CA LEU A 303 -5.99 -17.43 -20.40
C LEU A 303 -5.73 -17.04 -21.89
N GLY A 304 -5.17 -17.93 -22.69
CA GLY A 304 -4.85 -17.67 -24.11
C GLY A 304 -3.53 -16.90 -24.33
N LEU A 305 -2.73 -16.68 -23.27
CA LEU A 305 -1.49 -15.92 -23.28
C LEU A 305 -0.24 -16.82 -23.39
N GLY A 306 -0.38 -18.07 -23.84
CA GLY A 306 0.70 -19.05 -23.89
C GLY A 306 1.91 -18.63 -24.75
N ASP A 307 1.71 -17.81 -25.76
CA ASP A 307 2.76 -17.33 -26.67
C ASP A 307 3.32 -15.94 -26.27
N ARG A 308 2.81 -15.37 -25.16
CA ARG A 308 3.30 -14.10 -24.62
C ARG A 308 4.71 -14.24 -24.06
N GLN A 309 5.54 -13.22 -24.32
CA GLN A 309 6.88 -13.09 -23.72
C GLN A 309 6.75 -12.85 -22.22
N VAL A 310 7.55 -13.58 -21.43
CA VAL A 310 7.55 -13.56 -19.96
C VAL A 310 8.98 -13.54 -19.43
N PRO A 311 9.18 -13.01 -18.20
CA PRO A 311 10.47 -13.09 -17.50
C PRO A 311 10.86 -14.56 -17.26
N GLY A 312 12.15 -14.88 -17.46
CA GLY A 312 12.66 -16.23 -17.24
C GLY A 312 14.19 -16.26 -17.15
N PRO A 313 14.79 -17.45 -17.10
CA PRO A 313 16.25 -17.61 -17.07
C PRO A 313 16.94 -16.82 -18.17
N ALA A 314 18.10 -16.20 -17.85
CA ALA A 314 18.89 -15.44 -18.81
C ALA A 314 19.36 -16.29 -20.00
N GLY A 315 19.62 -15.66 -21.15
CA GLY A 315 20.22 -16.29 -22.32
C GLY A 315 19.27 -16.57 -23.51
N ARG A 316 17.96 -16.47 -23.30
CA ARG A 316 16.95 -16.52 -24.38
C ARG A 316 15.67 -15.83 -23.96
N GLU A 317 14.82 -15.52 -24.94
CA GLU A 317 13.45 -15.09 -24.70
C GLU A 317 12.54 -16.30 -24.39
N TRP A 318 11.61 -16.09 -23.45
CA TRP A 318 10.70 -17.13 -23.00
C TRP A 318 9.27 -16.76 -23.31
N THR A 319 8.52 -17.68 -23.87
CA THR A 319 7.05 -17.61 -23.86
C THR A 319 6.51 -18.31 -22.63
N ALA A 320 5.29 -17.96 -22.20
CA ALA A 320 4.67 -18.60 -21.03
C ALA A 320 4.61 -20.12 -21.20
N ARG A 321 4.23 -20.64 -22.36
CA ARG A 321 4.20 -22.08 -22.69
C ARG A 321 5.58 -22.75 -22.59
N ALA A 322 6.61 -22.10 -23.12
CA ALA A 322 7.97 -22.65 -23.07
C ALA A 322 8.54 -22.64 -21.66
N LEU A 323 8.27 -21.58 -20.87
CA LEU A 323 8.71 -21.49 -19.50
C LEU A 323 7.95 -22.47 -18.59
N ALA A 324 6.64 -22.70 -18.81
CA ALA A 324 5.87 -23.72 -18.10
C ALA A 324 6.51 -25.11 -18.22
N ALA A 325 6.87 -25.49 -19.44
CA ALA A 325 7.50 -26.79 -19.70
C ALA A 325 8.86 -26.90 -18.98
N HIS A 326 9.70 -25.86 -19.10
CA HIS A 326 11.02 -25.83 -18.46
C HIS A 326 10.93 -25.86 -16.93
N ALA A 327 10.08 -25.00 -16.35
CA ALA A 327 9.92 -24.91 -14.90
C ALA A 327 9.42 -26.24 -14.32
N ARG A 328 8.47 -26.88 -14.97
CA ARG A 328 7.96 -28.20 -14.61
C ARG A 328 9.04 -29.27 -14.68
N GLU A 329 9.86 -29.27 -15.73
CA GLU A 329 10.98 -30.21 -15.89
C GLU A 329 11.99 -30.05 -14.73
N VAL A 330 12.41 -28.83 -14.44
CA VAL A 330 13.33 -28.53 -13.33
C VAL A 330 12.75 -28.96 -11.99
N ALA A 331 11.50 -28.57 -11.70
CA ALA A 331 10.82 -28.89 -10.44
C ALA A 331 10.71 -30.41 -10.25
N LEU A 332 10.23 -31.14 -11.26
CA LEU A 332 10.05 -32.60 -11.16
C LEU A 332 11.38 -33.36 -11.11
N THR A 333 12.43 -32.86 -11.77
CA THR A 333 13.78 -33.43 -11.67
C THR A 333 14.34 -33.28 -10.27
N LEU A 334 14.19 -32.12 -9.63
CA LEU A 334 14.59 -31.91 -8.25
C LEU A 334 13.75 -32.77 -7.27
N ALA A 335 12.45 -32.80 -7.46
CA ALA A 335 11.54 -33.60 -6.65
C ALA A 335 11.88 -35.10 -6.72
N ALA A 336 12.19 -35.61 -7.91
CA ALA A 336 12.58 -37.01 -8.08
C ALA A 336 13.88 -37.35 -7.34
N ARG A 337 14.85 -36.44 -7.26
CA ARG A 337 16.08 -36.64 -6.46
C ARG A 337 15.78 -36.69 -4.96
N PHE A 338 14.84 -35.88 -4.47
CA PHE A 338 14.38 -35.99 -3.08
C PHE A 338 13.63 -37.28 -2.83
N ASP A 339 12.74 -37.69 -3.73
CA ASP A 339 12.01 -38.96 -3.63
C ASP A 339 12.92 -40.16 -3.62
N GLU A 340 13.95 -40.19 -4.50
CA GLU A 340 14.96 -41.26 -4.50
C GLU A 340 15.71 -41.34 -3.16
N ARG A 341 16.13 -40.17 -2.62
CA ARG A 341 16.77 -40.08 -1.30
C ARG A 341 15.86 -40.57 -0.19
N ASN A 342 14.59 -40.18 -0.19
CA ASN A 342 13.62 -40.45 0.86
C ASN A 342 13.02 -41.84 0.77
N GLY A 343 13.04 -42.49 -0.41
CA GLY A 343 12.36 -43.73 -0.66
C GLY A 343 10.83 -43.63 -0.72
N THR A 344 10.29 -42.44 -0.99
CA THR A 344 8.85 -42.12 -1.11
C THR A 344 8.60 -41.26 -2.34
N ALA A 345 7.35 -41.12 -2.79
CA ALA A 345 6.96 -40.22 -3.87
C ALA A 345 6.41 -38.88 -3.34
N HIS A 346 6.52 -38.62 -2.03
CA HIS A 346 5.84 -37.52 -1.35
C HIS A 346 6.19 -36.15 -1.91
N VAL A 347 7.49 -35.88 -2.16
CA VAL A 347 7.95 -34.57 -2.64
C VAL A 347 7.44 -34.28 -4.05
N SER A 348 7.51 -35.26 -4.98
CA SER A 348 6.97 -35.05 -6.32
C SER A 348 5.44 -35.01 -6.39
N GLU A 349 4.74 -35.72 -5.52
CA GLU A 349 3.28 -35.62 -5.39
C GLU A 349 2.87 -34.23 -4.92
N ARG A 350 3.53 -33.69 -3.90
CA ARG A 350 3.31 -32.33 -3.39
C ARG A 350 3.63 -31.25 -4.42
N ALA A 351 4.75 -31.38 -5.16
CA ALA A 351 5.10 -30.47 -6.25
C ALA A 351 4.03 -30.48 -7.37
N ARG A 352 3.56 -31.67 -7.78
CA ARG A 352 2.48 -31.80 -8.78
C ARG A 352 1.17 -31.19 -8.30
N ALA A 353 0.82 -31.40 -7.02
CA ALA A 353 -0.38 -30.83 -6.43
C ALA A 353 -0.31 -29.30 -6.41
N ARG A 354 0.86 -28.71 -6.08
CA ARG A 354 1.08 -27.26 -6.10
C ARG A 354 0.95 -26.71 -7.51
N MET A 355 1.61 -27.29 -8.50
CA MET A 355 1.51 -26.89 -9.91
C MET A 355 0.10 -26.97 -10.47
N ALA A 356 -0.74 -27.87 -9.96
CA ALA A 356 -2.13 -28.07 -10.42
C ALA A 356 -3.16 -27.18 -9.70
N ARG A 357 -2.75 -26.37 -8.73
CA ARG A 357 -3.67 -25.49 -8.00
C ARG A 357 -4.36 -24.51 -8.96
N GLN A 358 -5.68 -24.43 -8.82
CA GLN A 358 -6.50 -23.49 -9.56
C GLN A 358 -6.67 -22.19 -8.77
N PRO A 359 -7.01 -21.07 -9.44
CA PRO A 359 -7.33 -19.82 -8.74
C PRO A 359 -8.36 -20.05 -7.64
N LEU A 360 -8.15 -19.43 -6.49
CA LEU A 360 -9.06 -19.47 -5.35
C LEU A 360 -10.03 -18.28 -5.38
N VAL A 361 -9.55 -17.15 -5.93
CA VAL A 361 -10.33 -15.94 -6.15
C VAL A 361 -10.05 -15.47 -7.57
N GLU A 362 -11.08 -15.18 -8.34
CA GLU A 362 -10.90 -14.75 -9.74
C GLU A 362 -10.43 -13.29 -9.83
N ARG A 363 -10.80 -12.48 -8.83
CA ARG A 363 -10.48 -11.06 -8.77
C ARG A 363 -10.28 -10.62 -7.31
N LEU A 364 -9.05 -10.27 -6.95
CA LEU A 364 -8.72 -9.62 -5.68
C LEU A 364 -7.90 -8.35 -5.97
N PRO A 365 -8.49 -7.14 -5.86
CA PRO A 365 -7.74 -5.89 -6.01
C PRO A 365 -6.60 -5.80 -4.98
N LEU A 366 -5.37 -5.50 -5.42
CA LEU A 366 -4.22 -5.35 -4.53
C LEU A 366 -3.96 -3.89 -4.13
N GLY A 367 -4.48 -2.93 -4.90
CA GLY A 367 -4.19 -1.52 -4.71
C GLY A 367 -2.86 -1.05 -5.31
N VAL A 368 -1.93 -1.95 -5.59
CA VAL A 368 -0.72 -1.65 -6.35
C VAL A 368 -1.00 -1.69 -7.85
N ARG A 369 -0.17 -1.03 -8.64
CA ARG A 369 -0.31 -1.01 -10.10
C ARG A 369 -0.38 -2.44 -10.66
N SER A 370 -1.39 -2.71 -11.49
CA SER A 370 -1.57 -3.99 -12.14
C SER A 370 -2.10 -3.76 -13.56
N VAL A 371 -1.20 -3.64 -14.52
CA VAL A 371 -1.59 -3.53 -15.92
C VAL A 371 -1.90 -4.91 -16.46
N ARG A 372 -3.18 -5.24 -16.59
CA ARG A 372 -3.61 -6.53 -17.11
C ARG A 372 -3.05 -6.73 -18.54
N PRO A 373 -2.38 -7.85 -18.83
CA PRO A 373 -1.93 -8.13 -20.17
C PRO A 373 -3.14 -8.27 -21.08
N ALA A 374 -3.34 -7.33 -22.02
CA ALA A 374 -4.39 -7.48 -23.02
C ALA A 374 -4.23 -8.82 -23.75
N PRO A 375 -5.28 -9.65 -23.86
CA PRO A 375 -5.24 -10.81 -24.74
C PRO A 375 -4.87 -10.34 -26.15
N ALA A 376 -4.04 -11.11 -26.85
CA ALA A 376 -3.80 -10.83 -28.26
C ALA A 376 -5.15 -10.77 -28.98
N PRO A 377 -5.38 -9.77 -29.87
CA PRO A 377 -6.62 -9.72 -30.62
C PRO A 377 -6.84 -11.09 -31.27
N PRO A 378 -8.06 -11.65 -31.19
CA PRO A 378 -8.32 -12.93 -31.82
C PRO A 378 -7.88 -12.85 -33.29
N PRO A 379 -7.18 -13.86 -33.81
CA PRO A 379 -6.82 -13.88 -35.25
C PRO A 379 -8.10 -13.66 -36.04
N PRO A 380 -8.04 -12.87 -37.13
CA PRO A 380 -9.22 -12.66 -37.97
C PRO A 380 -9.83 -14.03 -38.27
N PRO A 381 -11.13 -14.21 -38.20
CA PRO A 381 -11.75 -15.50 -38.34
C PRO A 381 -11.33 -16.10 -39.69
N THR A 382 -10.40 -17.06 -39.66
CA THR A 382 -10.15 -17.94 -40.79
C THR A 382 -11.45 -18.68 -40.99
N ALA A 383 -12.10 -18.40 -42.10
CA ALA A 383 -13.31 -19.09 -42.55
C ALA A 383 -13.04 -20.58 -42.72
N THR A 384 -13.06 -21.33 -41.62
CA THR A 384 -13.30 -22.77 -41.65
C THR A 384 -14.78 -22.95 -41.37
N ALA A 385 -15.54 -22.96 -42.46
CA ALA A 385 -16.92 -23.38 -42.49
C ALA A 385 -17.02 -24.83 -41.99
N GLY A 386 -17.33 -24.97 -40.69
CA GLY A 386 -18.05 -26.14 -40.22
C GLY A 386 -19.55 -25.85 -40.37
N PRO A 387 -20.43 -26.80 -40.66
CA PRO A 387 -21.84 -26.53 -40.88
C PRO A 387 -22.47 -26.08 -39.56
N ALA A 388 -22.67 -24.78 -39.39
CA ALA A 388 -23.51 -24.22 -38.35
C ALA A 388 -24.96 -24.56 -38.74
N THR A 389 -25.55 -25.44 -38.00
CA THR A 389 -26.98 -25.73 -38.02
C THR A 389 -27.74 -24.50 -37.47
N GLY A 390 -28.35 -23.75 -38.41
CA GLY A 390 -29.22 -22.61 -38.12
C GLY A 390 -28.62 -21.27 -38.53
N GLN A 391 -28.93 -20.77 -39.73
CA GLN A 391 -28.83 -19.33 -40.01
C GLN A 391 -29.63 -18.60 -38.94
N PRO A 392 -29.11 -17.53 -38.33
CA PRO A 392 -29.89 -16.74 -37.37
C PRO A 392 -31.16 -16.25 -38.09
N ASP A 393 -32.30 -16.46 -37.44
CA ASP A 393 -33.60 -16.02 -37.97
C ASP A 393 -33.65 -14.47 -37.91
N LEU A 394 -33.39 -13.86 -39.09
CA LEU A 394 -33.35 -12.41 -39.24
C LEU A 394 -34.61 -11.70 -38.73
N PRO A 395 -35.82 -12.22 -39.01
CA PRO A 395 -37.05 -11.67 -38.39
C PRO A 395 -37.01 -11.68 -36.86
N ALA A 396 -36.51 -12.73 -36.23
CA ALA A 396 -36.35 -12.78 -34.76
C ALA A 396 -35.32 -11.79 -34.25
N LEU A 397 -34.18 -11.61 -34.92
CA LEU A 397 -33.16 -10.60 -34.57
C LEU A 397 -33.71 -9.18 -34.67
N LEU A 398 -34.45 -8.85 -35.75
CA LEU A 398 -35.10 -7.55 -35.91
C LEU A 398 -36.19 -7.31 -34.83
N ALA A 399 -36.98 -8.32 -34.50
CA ALA A 399 -37.98 -8.23 -33.45
C ALA A 399 -37.36 -7.97 -32.09
N GLU A 400 -36.23 -8.64 -31.78
CA GLU A 400 -35.52 -8.44 -30.51
C GLU A 400 -34.85 -7.06 -30.46
N ALA A 401 -34.17 -6.61 -31.52
CA ALA A 401 -33.59 -5.29 -31.61
C ALA A 401 -34.64 -4.19 -31.40
N ARG A 402 -35.82 -4.30 -32.03
CA ARG A 402 -36.95 -3.40 -31.82
C ARG A 402 -37.42 -3.42 -30.36
N ARG A 403 -37.62 -4.61 -29.79
CA ARG A 403 -38.04 -4.75 -28.40
C ARG A 403 -37.08 -4.07 -27.44
N LEU A 404 -35.78 -4.23 -27.61
CA LEU A 404 -34.78 -3.59 -26.78
C LEU A 404 -34.78 -2.07 -26.98
N SER A 405 -34.87 -1.59 -28.21
CA SER A 405 -34.94 -0.17 -28.53
C SER A 405 -36.24 0.48 -28.01
N ASP A 406 -37.38 -0.20 -28.17
CA ASP A 406 -38.69 0.31 -27.69
C ASP A 406 -38.74 0.42 -26.17
N THR A 407 -38.05 -0.46 -25.47
CA THR A 407 -37.94 -0.47 -23.99
C THR A 407 -36.73 0.21 -23.45
N LEU A 408 -35.91 0.88 -24.31
CA LEU A 408 -34.68 1.59 -23.97
C LEU A 408 -33.72 0.72 -23.15
N ARG A 409 -33.65 -0.57 -23.48
CA ARG A 409 -32.76 -1.51 -22.77
C ARG A 409 -31.33 -1.45 -23.27
N PRO A 410 -30.35 -1.65 -22.38
CA PRO A 410 -28.96 -1.93 -22.77
C PRO A 410 -28.91 -3.11 -23.75
N GLY A 411 -27.91 -3.12 -24.63
CA GLY A 411 -27.79 -4.18 -25.68
C GLY A 411 -28.61 -3.93 -26.94
N ALA A 412 -29.36 -2.82 -27.04
CA ALA A 412 -30.07 -2.48 -28.27
C ALA A 412 -29.13 -2.24 -29.44
N VAL A 413 -27.97 -1.61 -29.21
CA VAL A 413 -26.94 -1.34 -30.23
C VAL A 413 -26.37 -2.64 -30.79
N GLU A 414 -25.98 -3.56 -29.92
CA GLU A 414 -25.46 -4.88 -30.28
C GLU A 414 -26.50 -5.72 -31.03
N ALA A 415 -27.77 -5.65 -30.60
CA ALA A 415 -28.85 -6.36 -31.29
C ALA A 415 -29.09 -5.85 -32.69
N TRP A 416 -29.01 -4.52 -32.91
CA TRP A 416 -29.09 -3.94 -34.26
C TRP A 416 -27.87 -4.28 -35.11
N ALA A 417 -26.68 -4.28 -34.55
CA ALA A 417 -25.48 -4.73 -35.26
C ALA A 417 -25.54 -6.20 -35.66
N ALA A 418 -26.06 -7.07 -34.78
CA ALA A 418 -26.29 -8.49 -35.11
C ALA A 418 -27.34 -8.68 -36.21
N ALA A 419 -28.44 -7.91 -36.17
CA ALA A 419 -29.45 -7.94 -37.23
C ALA A 419 -28.88 -7.44 -38.55
N ALA A 420 -28.05 -6.37 -38.56
CA ALA A 420 -27.38 -5.86 -39.73
C ALA A 420 -26.40 -6.88 -40.33
N ALA A 421 -25.59 -7.55 -39.50
CA ALA A 421 -24.69 -8.62 -39.95
C ALA A 421 -25.43 -9.82 -40.56
N ALA A 422 -26.58 -10.19 -39.99
CA ALA A 422 -27.41 -11.30 -40.50
C ALA A 422 -28.17 -10.94 -41.77
N ALA A 423 -28.45 -9.67 -42.01
CA ALA A 423 -29.19 -9.19 -43.17
C ALA A 423 -28.46 -9.45 -44.51
N GLY A 424 -27.12 -9.28 -44.54
CA GLY A 424 -26.33 -9.49 -45.74
C GLY A 424 -26.96 -8.92 -47.02
N ASP A 425 -27.16 -9.75 -48.03
CA ASP A 425 -27.80 -9.37 -49.30
C ASP A 425 -29.32 -9.58 -49.32
N VAL A 426 -29.94 -9.83 -48.17
CA VAL A 426 -31.40 -10.05 -48.09
C VAL A 426 -32.15 -8.78 -48.48
N ARG A 427 -33.16 -8.86 -49.35
CA ARG A 427 -34.01 -7.71 -49.69
C ARG A 427 -34.97 -7.45 -48.54
N LEU A 428 -34.68 -6.39 -47.78
CA LEU A 428 -35.48 -5.90 -46.67
C LEU A 428 -36.51 -4.84 -47.16
N ASP A 429 -37.58 -4.70 -46.39
CA ASP A 429 -38.54 -3.62 -46.63
C ASP A 429 -37.93 -2.23 -46.30
N PRO A 430 -38.51 -1.14 -46.76
CA PRO A 430 -37.97 0.22 -46.50
C PRO A 430 -37.86 0.54 -44.99
N ARG A 431 -38.77 0.05 -44.17
CA ARG A 431 -38.77 0.33 -42.72
C ARG A 431 -37.58 -0.38 -42.00
N ASP A 432 -37.40 -1.68 -42.27
CA ASP A 432 -36.29 -2.44 -41.69
C ASP A 432 -34.92 -1.79 -42.05
N ARG A 433 -34.79 -1.38 -43.34
CA ARG A 433 -33.58 -0.68 -43.81
C ARG A 433 -33.39 0.71 -43.16
N ALA A 434 -34.48 1.42 -42.88
CA ALA A 434 -34.46 2.73 -42.23
C ALA A 434 -34.01 2.59 -40.79
N GLU A 435 -34.59 1.65 -40.03
CA GLU A 435 -34.24 1.40 -38.62
C GLU A 435 -32.78 0.94 -38.49
N MET A 436 -32.31 0.06 -39.34
CA MET A 436 -30.90 -0.36 -39.37
C MET A 436 -29.96 0.79 -39.64
N ALA A 437 -30.26 1.62 -40.68
CA ALA A 437 -29.43 2.79 -41.00
C ALA A 437 -29.42 3.84 -39.91
N ASP A 438 -30.54 4.05 -39.22
CA ASP A 438 -30.70 4.98 -38.13
C ASP A 438 -29.88 4.58 -36.90
N HIS A 439 -29.95 3.29 -36.51
CA HIS A 439 -29.16 2.75 -35.40
C HIS A 439 -27.66 2.65 -35.72
N GLU A 440 -27.31 2.33 -36.98
CA GLU A 440 -25.91 2.39 -37.43
C GLU A 440 -25.39 3.83 -37.35
N ALA A 441 -26.18 4.82 -37.79
CA ALA A 441 -25.84 6.24 -37.69
C ALA A 441 -25.61 6.68 -36.24
N MET A 442 -26.46 6.26 -35.33
CA MET A 442 -26.32 6.53 -33.89
C MET A 442 -25.02 5.91 -33.33
N SER A 443 -24.68 4.69 -33.74
CA SER A 443 -23.45 4.02 -33.29
C SER A 443 -22.17 4.69 -33.81
N LEU A 444 -22.21 5.23 -35.05
CA LEU A 444 -21.07 5.93 -35.67
C LEU A 444 -20.92 7.38 -35.18
N GLY A 445 -21.92 7.94 -34.53
CA GLY A 445 -21.91 9.34 -34.09
C GLY A 445 -21.68 10.31 -35.24
N PRO A 446 -20.72 11.26 -35.16
CA PRO A 446 -20.47 12.28 -36.19
C PRO A 446 -20.20 11.73 -37.60
N GLU A 447 -19.55 10.59 -37.70
CA GLU A 447 -19.27 9.91 -38.99
C GLU A 447 -20.54 9.36 -39.65
N GLY A 448 -21.56 9.10 -38.83
CA GLY A 448 -22.86 8.56 -39.28
C GLY A 448 -23.83 9.60 -39.85
N THR A 449 -23.48 10.89 -39.89
CA THR A 449 -24.43 11.99 -40.28
C THR A 449 -25.14 11.75 -41.61
N GLY A 450 -24.47 11.22 -42.64
CA GLY A 450 -25.07 10.87 -43.91
C GLY A 450 -26.06 9.72 -43.86
N LEU A 451 -25.93 8.83 -42.91
CA LEU A 451 -26.86 7.71 -42.70
C LEU A 451 -28.20 8.14 -42.15
N PHE A 452 -28.27 9.22 -41.31
CA PHE A 452 -29.54 9.78 -40.88
C PHE A 452 -30.41 10.32 -42.03
N GLU A 453 -29.80 10.99 -43.02
CA GLU A 453 -30.53 11.42 -44.20
C GLU A 453 -31.03 10.24 -45.03
N ARG A 454 -30.22 9.18 -45.15
CA ARG A 454 -30.64 7.94 -45.81
C ARG A 454 -31.77 7.27 -45.04
N ALA A 455 -31.68 7.18 -43.71
CA ALA A 455 -32.75 6.63 -42.88
C ALA A 455 -34.03 7.44 -43.03
N ALA A 456 -33.96 8.77 -43.02
CA ALA A 456 -35.12 9.67 -43.24
C ALA A 456 -35.81 9.41 -44.60
N GLY A 457 -35.03 9.25 -45.68
CA GLY A 457 -35.59 8.91 -46.97
C GLY A 457 -36.31 7.55 -46.98
N LEU A 458 -35.75 6.57 -46.33
CA LEU A 458 -36.35 5.22 -46.21
C LEU A 458 -37.58 5.21 -45.30
N TYR A 459 -37.62 5.97 -44.21
CA TYR A 459 -38.83 6.14 -43.41
C TYR A 459 -39.96 6.81 -44.19
N ALA A 460 -39.64 7.82 -44.98
CA ALA A 460 -40.62 8.48 -45.85
C ALA A 460 -41.16 7.50 -46.91
N GLU A 461 -40.28 6.67 -47.54
CA GLU A 461 -40.67 5.60 -48.45
C GLU A 461 -41.58 4.53 -47.77
N ALA A 462 -41.32 4.25 -46.51
CA ALA A 462 -42.12 3.36 -45.65
C ALA A 462 -43.46 3.97 -45.20
N GLY A 463 -43.74 5.24 -45.54
CA GLY A 463 -45.00 5.90 -45.16
C GLY A 463 -45.02 6.46 -43.73
N ASP A 464 -43.85 6.64 -43.10
CA ASP A 464 -43.67 7.22 -41.74
C ASP A 464 -42.96 8.58 -41.81
N PRO A 465 -43.68 9.67 -42.20
CA PRO A 465 -43.04 10.97 -42.33
C PRO A 465 -42.60 11.56 -40.98
N GLY A 466 -43.26 11.16 -39.90
CA GLY A 466 -42.85 11.62 -38.54
C GLY A 466 -41.48 11.04 -38.12
N GLU A 467 -41.26 9.74 -38.37
CA GLU A 467 -39.97 9.13 -38.06
C GLU A 467 -38.85 9.63 -39.01
N ALA A 468 -39.21 9.97 -40.28
CA ALA A 468 -38.26 10.62 -41.20
C ALA A 468 -37.79 11.97 -40.63
N LEU A 469 -38.65 12.80 -40.06
CA LEU A 469 -38.32 14.06 -39.42
C LEU A 469 -37.49 13.83 -38.14
N ALA A 470 -37.83 12.78 -37.40
CA ALA A 470 -37.11 12.42 -36.19
C ALA A 470 -35.68 11.98 -36.50
N ALA A 471 -35.45 11.21 -37.58
CA ALA A 471 -34.10 10.83 -38.04
C ALA A 471 -33.26 12.07 -38.43
N ARG A 472 -33.85 13.04 -39.18
CA ARG A 472 -33.17 14.30 -39.51
C ARG A 472 -32.80 15.11 -38.26
N ALA A 473 -33.71 15.16 -37.28
CA ALA A 473 -33.45 15.90 -36.04
C ALA A 473 -32.34 15.22 -35.20
N ARG A 474 -32.27 13.86 -35.18
CA ARG A 474 -31.16 13.11 -34.58
C ARG A 474 -29.83 13.45 -35.27
N GLY A 475 -29.81 13.47 -36.63
CA GLY A 475 -28.64 13.89 -37.41
C GLY A 475 -28.16 15.29 -37.10
N ALA A 476 -29.13 16.23 -36.93
CA ALA A 476 -28.79 17.60 -36.50
C ALA A 476 -28.18 17.62 -35.09
N TYR A 477 -28.70 16.84 -34.15
CA TYR A 477 -28.15 16.75 -32.80
C TYR A 477 -26.73 16.17 -32.79
N VAL A 478 -26.47 15.14 -33.58
CA VAL A 478 -25.13 14.57 -33.73
C VAL A 478 -24.12 15.57 -34.28
N ARG A 479 -24.54 16.45 -35.21
CA ARG A 479 -23.69 17.60 -35.63
C ARG A 479 -23.37 18.53 -34.48
N ALA A 480 -24.35 18.87 -33.62
CA ALA A 480 -24.09 19.68 -32.44
C ALA A 480 -23.07 19.03 -31.49
N LEU A 481 -23.08 17.70 -31.35
CA LEU A 481 -22.09 16.95 -30.59
C LEU A 481 -20.68 17.05 -31.21
N ALA A 482 -20.58 17.14 -32.54
CA ALA A 482 -19.32 17.34 -33.26
C ALA A 482 -18.75 18.79 -33.13
N GLY A 483 -19.51 19.71 -32.54
CA GLY A 483 -19.11 21.12 -32.39
C GLY A 483 -19.80 22.11 -33.36
N ASP A 484 -20.48 21.61 -34.39
CA ASP A 484 -21.15 22.42 -35.42
C ASP A 484 -22.55 22.88 -34.94
N VAL A 485 -22.60 23.61 -33.80
CA VAL A 485 -23.84 23.90 -33.06
C VAL A 485 -24.78 24.83 -33.87
N ASP A 486 -24.27 25.89 -34.51
CA ASP A 486 -25.08 26.82 -35.26
C ASP A 486 -25.70 26.17 -36.51
N ASP A 487 -24.94 25.36 -37.23
CA ASP A 487 -25.44 24.56 -38.35
C ASP A 487 -26.48 23.51 -37.88
N ALA A 488 -26.33 22.98 -36.71
CA ALA A 488 -27.33 22.07 -36.12
C ALA A 488 -28.64 22.75 -35.75
N VAL A 489 -28.58 23.97 -35.22
CA VAL A 489 -29.76 24.81 -34.96
C VAL A 489 -30.51 25.13 -36.28
N ALA A 490 -29.79 25.50 -37.32
CA ALA A 490 -30.38 25.72 -38.63
C ALA A 490 -31.00 24.44 -39.21
N ALA A 491 -30.32 23.28 -39.08
CA ALA A 491 -30.76 22.01 -39.61
C ALA A 491 -32.00 21.44 -38.92
N VAL A 492 -32.18 21.69 -37.60
CA VAL A 492 -33.31 21.17 -36.83
C VAL A 492 -34.60 22.01 -37.02
N THR A 493 -34.46 23.26 -37.44
CA THR A 493 -35.63 24.21 -37.54
C THR A 493 -36.71 23.72 -38.48
N GLY A 494 -36.34 23.28 -39.70
CA GLY A 494 -37.30 22.73 -40.67
C GLY A 494 -38.04 21.48 -40.15
N PRO A 495 -37.31 20.44 -39.75
CA PRO A 495 -37.92 19.26 -39.11
C PRO A 495 -38.83 19.57 -37.93
N TYR A 496 -38.45 20.58 -37.11
CA TYR A 496 -39.27 21.00 -35.94
C TYR A 496 -40.60 21.62 -36.40
N ASP A 497 -40.62 22.57 -37.33
CA ASP A 497 -41.83 23.24 -37.82
C ASP A 497 -42.73 22.22 -38.54
N GLU A 498 -42.17 21.35 -39.35
CA GLU A 498 -42.88 20.33 -40.10
C GLU A 498 -43.51 19.26 -39.18
N VAL A 499 -42.81 18.79 -38.13
CA VAL A 499 -43.37 17.77 -37.22
C VAL A 499 -44.51 18.33 -36.41
N LEU A 500 -44.46 19.57 -35.95
CA LEU A 500 -45.55 20.22 -35.23
C LEU A 500 -46.81 20.42 -36.15
N ALA A 501 -46.61 20.79 -37.37
CA ALA A 501 -47.72 20.90 -38.38
C ALA A 501 -48.32 19.51 -38.68
N LEU A 502 -47.45 18.50 -38.82
CA LEU A 502 -47.88 17.12 -39.09
C LEU A 502 -48.63 16.51 -37.88
N TYR A 503 -48.18 16.81 -36.68
CA TYR A 503 -48.85 16.37 -35.45
C TYR A 503 -50.23 17.04 -35.26
N ALA A 504 -50.33 18.33 -35.53
CA ALA A 504 -51.60 19.08 -35.50
C ALA A 504 -52.60 18.57 -36.57
N ALA A 505 -52.16 17.94 -37.63
CA ALA A 505 -52.93 17.36 -38.68
C ALA A 505 -53.20 15.84 -38.48
N ASP A 506 -52.90 15.30 -37.33
CA ASP A 506 -52.94 13.82 -37.00
C ASP A 506 -52.11 12.94 -37.97
N GLY A 507 -51.11 13.51 -38.63
CA GLY A 507 -50.21 12.82 -39.59
C GLY A 507 -49.04 12.13 -38.95
N THR A 508 -48.80 12.32 -37.65
CA THR A 508 -47.74 11.66 -36.89
C THR A 508 -48.12 11.51 -35.42
N GLY A 509 -47.41 10.60 -34.71
CA GLY A 509 -47.65 10.35 -33.29
C GLY A 509 -46.84 11.22 -32.34
N ILE A 510 -47.21 11.19 -31.06
CA ILE A 510 -46.52 11.92 -29.99
C ILE A 510 -45.02 11.49 -29.82
N ARG A 511 -44.71 10.22 -30.07
CA ARG A 511 -43.34 9.70 -29.95
C ARG A 511 -42.38 10.41 -30.89
N GLN A 512 -42.74 10.54 -32.19
CA GLN A 512 -41.94 11.17 -33.21
C GLN A 512 -41.85 12.70 -32.97
N THR A 513 -42.99 13.32 -32.63
CA THR A 513 -43.01 14.75 -32.27
C THR A 513 -42.09 15.01 -31.09
N ALA A 514 -42.19 14.26 -30.01
CA ALA A 514 -41.34 14.40 -28.85
C ALA A 514 -39.84 14.14 -29.14
N SER A 515 -39.54 13.26 -30.09
CA SER A 515 -38.15 13.02 -30.53
C SER A 515 -37.52 14.24 -31.19
N VAL A 516 -38.29 14.91 -32.08
CA VAL A 516 -37.82 16.11 -32.77
C VAL A 516 -37.67 17.31 -31.81
N VAL A 517 -38.72 17.54 -30.98
CA VAL A 517 -38.70 18.65 -30.02
C VAL A 517 -37.59 18.48 -28.99
N MET A 518 -37.34 17.25 -28.54
CA MET A 518 -36.22 16.94 -27.63
C MET A 518 -34.85 17.16 -28.32
N SER A 519 -34.71 16.74 -29.58
CA SER A 519 -33.45 16.98 -30.32
C SER A 519 -33.14 18.48 -30.42
N ARG A 520 -34.17 19.31 -30.70
CA ARG A 520 -34.04 20.77 -30.67
C ARG A 520 -33.63 21.28 -29.28
N ALA A 521 -34.29 20.84 -28.24
CA ALA A 521 -33.95 21.22 -26.86
C ALA A 521 -32.49 20.90 -26.51
N ARG A 522 -32.03 19.68 -26.85
CA ARG A 522 -30.64 19.26 -26.67
C ARG A 522 -29.65 20.17 -27.42
N ILE A 523 -29.93 20.50 -28.68
CA ILE A 523 -29.07 21.38 -29.49
C ILE A 523 -28.98 22.78 -28.85
N LEU A 524 -30.10 23.34 -28.39
CA LEU A 524 -30.14 24.65 -27.75
C LEU A 524 -29.45 24.63 -26.37
N THR A 525 -29.59 23.58 -25.60
CA THR A 525 -28.85 23.39 -24.34
C THR A 525 -27.34 23.31 -24.61
N ARG A 526 -26.94 22.57 -25.67
CA ARG A 526 -25.53 22.52 -26.08
C ARG A 526 -24.98 23.90 -26.50
N ARG A 527 -25.80 24.73 -27.19
CA ARG A 527 -25.44 26.10 -27.53
C ARG A 527 -25.23 26.95 -26.27
N ALA A 528 -26.10 26.81 -25.26
CA ALA A 528 -25.98 27.52 -23.99
C ALA A 528 -24.68 27.17 -23.23
N HIS A 529 -24.18 25.94 -23.33
CA HIS A 529 -22.88 25.57 -22.78
C HIS A 529 -21.67 26.17 -23.47
N GLY A 530 -21.83 26.54 -24.75
CA GLY A 530 -20.74 27.10 -25.58
C GLY A 530 -20.57 28.61 -25.49
N VAL A 531 -21.49 29.33 -24.85
CA VAL A 531 -21.52 30.80 -24.75
C VAL A 531 -21.55 31.18 -23.28
N GLU A 532 -20.47 31.81 -22.81
CA GLU A 532 -20.41 32.32 -21.43
C GLU A 532 -21.28 33.56 -21.28
N ASP A 533 -22.06 33.61 -20.19
CA ASP A 533 -22.85 34.77 -19.75
C ASP A 533 -23.86 35.38 -20.77
N ASP A 534 -24.50 34.53 -21.61
CA ASP A 534 -25.61 34.99 -22.45
C ASP A 534 -27.00 34.57 -21.91
N PRO A 535 -27.69 35.45 -21.16
CA PRO A 535 -29.00 35.15 -20.61
C PRO A 535 -30.09 34.84 -21.66
N ALA A 536 -29.93 35.36 -22.89
CA ALA A 536 -30.91 35.16 -23.96
C ALA A 536 -30.84 33.72 -24.50
N THR A 537 -29.66 33.24 -24.77
CA THR A 537 -29.42 31.86 -25.22
C THR A 537 -29.85 30.84 -24.13
N LEU A 538 -29.59 31.14 -22.84
CA LEU A 538 -30.02 30.32 -21.72
C LEU A 538 -31.55 30.25 -21.61
N ALA A 539 -32.22 31.41 -21.74
CA ALA A 539 -33.70 31.49 -21.71
C ALA A 539 -34.34 30.76 -22.90
N GLU A 540 -33.74 30.80 -24.08
CA GLU A 540 -34.22 30.08 -25.26
C GLU A 540 -34.11 28.57 -25.07
N ALA A 541 -32.98 28.08 -24.52
CA ALA A 541 -32.80 26.66 -24.19
C ALA A 541 -33.80 26.18 -23.11
N GLU A 542 -34.00 27.00 -22.06
CA GLU A 542 -34.93 26.70 -20.99
C GLU A 542 -36.38 26.64 -21.52
N ALA A 543 -36.78 27.54 -22.42
CA ALA A 543 -38.08 27.52 -23.07
C ALA A 543 -38.29 26.26 -23.92
N ALA A 544 -37.26 25.83 -24.68
CA ALA A 544 -37.33 24.63 -25.49
C ALA A 544 -37.46 23.35 -24.62
N VAL A 545 -36.75 23.28 -23.50
CA VAL A 545 -36.90 22.12 -22.55
C VAL A 545 -38.26 22.11 -21.89
N ARG A 546 -38.82 23.28 -21.52
CA ARG A 546 -40.20 23.39 -20.99
C ARG A 546 -41.25 22.99 -22.02
N GLU A 547 -41.01 23.28 -23.30
CA GLU A 547 -41.88 22.83 -24.39
C GLU A 547 -41.92 21.30 -24.47
N VAL A 548 -40.79 20.61 -24.34
CA VAL A 548 -40.77 19.14 -24.23
C VAL A 548 -41.64 18.68 -23.07
N LEU A 549 -41.47 19.24 -21.87
CA LEU A 549 -42.27 18.87 -20.69
C LEU A 549 -43.78 19.10 -20.94
N ALA A 550 -44.14 20.25 -21.48
CA ALA A 550 -45.56 20.56 -21.78
C ALA A 550 -46.18 19.54 -22.76
N LEU A 551 -45.36 19.02 -23.69
CA LEU A 551 -45.80 18.03 -24.67
C LEU A 551 -46.00 16.63 -24.07
N VAL A 552 -45.13 16.20 -23.12
CA VAL A 552 -45.04 14.78 -22.72
C VAL A 552 -45.36 14.50 -21.26
N GLU A 553 -45.35 15.44 -20.32
CA GLU A 553 -45.48 15.19 -18.88
C GLU A 553 -46.79 14.50 -18.50
N GLY A 554 -47.90 14.93 -19.07
CA GLY A 554 -49.24 14.31 -18.84
C GLY A 554 -49.41 12.92 -19.46
N ARG A 555 -48.46 12.46 -20.28
CA ARG A 555 -48.53 11.24 -21.08
C ARG A 555 -47.39 10.24 -20.75
N ALA A 556 -46.63 10.49 -19.71
CA ALA A 556 -45.51 9.67 -19.31
C ALA A 556 -45.92 8.20 -19.00
N GLY A 557 -47.12 7.97 -18.55
CA GLY A 557 -47.65 6.62 -18.28
C GLY A 557 -48.02 5.79 -19.50
N GLU A 558 -48.07 6.40 -20.70
CA GLU A 558 -48.46 5.70 -21.94
C GLU A 558 -47.30 4.92 -22.55
N ASP A 559 -46.06 5.38 -22.34
CA ASP A 559 -44.90 4.84 -23.01
C ASP A 559 -43.59 5.16 -22.22
N VAL A 560 -42.74 4.17 -22.06
CA VAL A 560 -41.45 4.30 -21.37
C VAL A 560 -40.54 5.36 -22.02
N ARG A 561 -40.62 5.54 -23.36
CA ARG A 561 -39.86 6.58 -24.08
C ARG A 561 -40.36 8.00 -23.71
N LEU A 562 -41.66 8.17 -23.54
CA LEU A 562 -42.24 9.46 -23.08
C LEU A 562 -41.85 9.72 -21.62
N ALA A 563 -41.85 8.68 -20.76
CA ALA A 563 -41.38 8.78 -19.38
C ALA A 563 -39.89 9.19 -19.32
N ALA A 564 -39.06 8.58 -20.18
CA ALA A 564 -37.63 8.94 -20.29
C ALA A 564 -37.43 10.41 -20.73
N ARG A 565 -38.27 10.93 -21.67
CA ARG A 565 -38.20 12.33 -22.09
C ARG A 565 -38.56 13.31 -20.94
N VAL A 566 -39.54 12.94 -20.09
CA VAL A 566 -39.83 13.75 -18.89
C VAL A 566 -38.64 13.77 -17.93
N ALA A 567 -38.03 12.61 -17.67
CA ALA A 567 -36.88 12.53 -16.80
C ALA A 567 -35.70 13.33 -17.31
N GLU A 568 -35.36 13.18 -18.59
CA GLU A 568 -34.27 13.88 -19.27
C GLU A 568 -34.49 15.40 -19.29
N ALA A 569 -35.73 15.85 -19.65
CA ALA A 569 -36.02 17.28 -19.68
C ALA A 569 -35.89 17.94 -18.28
N ARG A 570 -36.30 17.22 -17.20
CA ARG A 570 -36.08 17.71 -15.83
C ARG A 570 -34.59 17.83 -15.51
N ALA A 571 -33.77 16.85 -15.91
CA ALA A 571 -32.33 16.89 -15.71
C ALA A 571 -31.69 18.02 -16.53
N MET A 572 -32.10 18.24 -17.79
CA MET A 572 -31.65 19.36 -18.62
C MET A 572 -31.95 20.71 -18.00
N LEU A 573 -33.12 20.89 -17.37
CA LEU A 573 -33.41 22.10 -16.57
C LEU A 573 -32.44 22.25 -15.41
N GLY A 574 -31.97 21.15 -14.81
CA GLY A 574 -30.92 21.16 -13.79
C GLY A 574 -29.58 21.67 -14.37
N GLU A 575 -29.20 21.22 -15.57
CA GLU A 575 -28.00 21.71 -16.25
C GLU A 575 -28.08 23.22 -16.50
N LEU A 576 -29.21 23.68 -17.03
CA LEU A 576 -29.44 25.11 -17.32
C LEU A 576 -29.46 25.95 -16.03
N ALA A 577 -30.02 25.42 -14.93
CA ALA A 577 -29.97 26.08 -13.62
C ALA A 577 -28.53 26.20 -13.10
N GLY A 578 -27.71 25.15 -13.28
CA GLY A 578 -26.29 25.18 -12.97
C GLY A 578 -25.52 26.24 -13.77
N LEU A 579 -25.77 26.35 -15.09
CA LEU A 579 -25.20 27.40 -15.94
C LEU A 579 -25.63 28.82 -15.52
N ALA A 580 -26.85 28.95 -14.99
CA ALA A 580 -27.36 30.20 -14.41
C ALA A 580 -26.76 30.50 -13.02
N GLY A 581 -25.91 29.65 -12.45
CA GLY A 581 -25.35 29.78 -11.09
C GLY A 581 -26.32 29.41 -9.96
N ASP A 582 -27.52 28.89 -10.28
CA ASP A 582 -28.49 28.43 -9.27
C ASP A 582 -28.22 26.94 -8.89
N VAL A 583 -27.12 26.75 -8.15
CA VAL A 583 -26.62 25.43 -7.77
C VAL A 583 -27.63 24.61 -6.95
N GLN A 584 -28.38 25.27 -6.05
CA GLN A 584 -29.39 24.62 -5.23
C GLN A 584 -30.52 24.06 -6.10
N ARG A 585 -31.00 24.87 -7.03
CA ARG A 585 -32.08 24.45 -7.96
C ARG A 585 -31.60 23.35 -8.92
N ALA A 586 -30.32 23.44 -9.36
CA ALA A 586 -29.70 22.40 -10.18
C ALA A 586 -29.73 21.04 -9.46
N ALA A 587 -29.29 21.00 -8.20
CA ALA A 587 -29.31 19.80 -7.38
C ALA A 587 -30.71 19.20 -7.24
N GLU A 588 -31.72 20.03 -6.93
CA GLU A 588 -33.14 19.58 -6.83
C GLU A 588 -33.63 18.99 -8.16
N LEU A 589 -33.29 19.59 -9.28
CA LEU A 589 -33.73 19.14 -10.59
C LEU A 589 -33.02 17.85 -11.04
N PHE A 590 -31.73 17.70 -10.77
CA PHE A 590 -31.03 16.44 -11.00
C PHE A 590 -31.64 15.31 -10.15
N ALA A 591 -31.90 15.54 -8.86
CA ALA A 591 -32.53 14.56 -8.00
C ALA A 591 -33.91 14.12 -8.56
N ARG A 592 -34.75 15.06 -9.04
CA ARG A 592 -36.02 14.77 -9.67
C ARG A 592 -35.90 14.06 -11.00
N GLY A 593 -34.90 14.40 -11.81
CA GLY A 593 -34.60 13.74 -13.08
C GLY A 593 -34.19 12.28 -12.87
N ALA A 594 -33.23 12.06 -11.98
CA ALA A 594 -32.77 10.73 -11.61
C ALA A 594 -33.91 9.85 -11.06
N ALA A 595 -34.66 10.36 -10.11
CA ALA A 595 -35.83 9.65 -9.54
C ALA A 595 -36.89 9.31 -10.62
N ALA A 596 -37.07 10.17 -11.61
CA ALA A 596 -38.00 9.92 -12.71
C ALA A 596 -37.52 8.79 -13.63
N PHE A 597 -36.22 8.70 -13.91
CA PHE A 597 -35.66 7.56 -14.65
C PHE A 597 -35.80 6.25 -13.89
N VAL A 598 -35.54 6.22 -12.59
CA VAL A 598 -35.70 5.04 -11.74
C VAL A 598 -37.19 4.62 -11.72
N ALA A 599 -38.13 5.55 -11.56
CA ALA A 599 -39.55 5.30 -11.58
C ALA A 599 -40.06 4.77 -12.93
N ALA A 600 -39.41 5.17 -14.04
CA ALA A 600 -39.68 4.65 -15.38
C ALA A 600 -39.08 3.23 -15.62
N GLY A 601 -38.37 2.63 -14.66
CA GLY A 601 -37.69 1.34 -14.81
C GLY A 601 -36.42 1.40 -15.65
N LEU A 602 -35.79 2.57 -15.69
CA LEU A 602 -34.60 2.89 -16.47
C LEU A 602 -33.43 3.39 -15.56
N PRO A 603 -33.05 2.65 -14.50
CA PRO A 603 -32.10 3.15 -13.50
C PRO A 603 -30.73 3.50 -14.08
N TRP A 604 -30.27 2.81 -15.11
CA TRP A 604 -28.95 3.11 -15.74
C TRP A 604 -28.86 4.50 -16.36
N PHE A 605 -29.97 5.15 -16.73
CA PHE A 605 -29.97 6.55 -17.17
C PHE A 605 -29.94 7.55 -16.01
N ALA A 606 -30.21 7.12 -14.78
CA ALA A 606 -30.11 7.97 -13.60
C ALA A 606 -28.64 8.24 -13.19
N VAL A 607 -27.73 7.34 -13.51
CA VAL A 607 -26.32 7.33 -13.03
C VAL A 607 -25.62 8.66 -13.27
N GLU A 608 -25.70 9.22 -14.46
CA GLU A 608 -25.04 10.49 -14.80
C GLU A 608 -25.57 11.64 -13.93
N TYR A 609 -26.88 11.70 -13.71
CA TYR A 609 -27.51 12.77 -12.95
C TYR A 609 -27.30 12.60 -11.43
N GLU A 610 -27.20 11.39 -10.96
CA GLU A 610 -26.81 11.09 -9.57
C GLU A 610 -25.34 11.46 -9.31
N ALA A 611 -24.45 11.21 -10.26
CA ALA A 611 -23.06 11.66 -10.17
C ALA A 611 -22.93 13.17 -10.15
N ARG A 612 -23.69 13.88 -11.01
CA ARG A 612 -23.75 15.35 -11.03
C ARG A 612 -24.35 15.91 -9.73
N LEU A 613 -25.43 15.29 -9.23
CA LEU A 613 -26.03 15.65 -7.95
C LEU A 613 -25.02 15.51 -6.81
N ALA A 614 -24.23 14.42 -6.81
CA ALA A 614 -23.21 14.20 -5.80
C ALA A 614 -22.14 15.29 -5.83
N SER A 615 -21.67 15.69 -7.02
CA SER A 615 -20.69 16.76 -7.18
C SER A 615 -21.21 18.10 -6.66
N LEU A 616 -22.48 18.43 -6.96
CA LEU A 616 -23.12 19.65 -6.46
C LEU A 616 -23.34 19.62 -4.94
N ALA A 617 -23.79 18.49 -4.41
CA ALA A 617 -23.98 18.29 -2.96
C ALA A 617 -22.65 18.43 -2.22
N HIS A 618 -21.58 17.86 -2.74
CA HIS A 618 -20.24 18.03 -2.22
C HIS A 618 -19.81 19.52 -2.20
N HIS A 619 -20.01 20.22 -3.30
CA HIS A 619 -19.71 21.65 -3.38
C HIS A 619 -20.54 22.50 -2.39
N LEU A 620 -21.77 22.12 -2.14
CA LEU A 620 -22.65 22.75 -1.15
C LEU A 620 -22.33 22.35 0.30
N GLY A 621 -21.39 21.43 0.52
CA GLY A 621 -21.04 20.89 1.84
C GLY A 621 -21.99 19.83 2.39
N ASP A 622 -22.98 19.39 1.58
CA ASP A 622 -23.88 18.29 1.97
C ASP A 622 -23.27 16.93 1.64
N MET A 623 -22.35 16.50 2.50
CA MET A 623 -21.62 15.23 2.34
C MET A 623 -22.57 14.02 2.43
N ALA A 624 -23.66 14.12 3.16
CA ALA A 624 -24.61 13.01 3.29
C ALA A 624 -25.39 12.78 1.99
N GLU A 625 -25.83 13.85 1.34
CA GLU A 625 -26.49 13.77 0.03
C GLU A 625 -25.51 13.33 -1.06
N ALA A 626 -24.27 13.84 -1.04
CA ALA A 626 -23.22 13.42 -1.97
C ALA A 626 -22.96 11.90 -1.89
N GLU A 627 -22.81 11.37 -0.69
CA GLU A 627 -22.61 9.94 -0.46
C GLU A 627 -23.82 9.12 -0.93
N ARG A 628 -25.03 9.56 -0.57
CA ARG A 628 -26.26 8.87 -0.99
C ARG A 628 -26.37 8.78 -2.51
N ALA A 629 -26.09 9.88 -3.21
CA ALA A 629 -26.19 9.96 -4.66
C ALA A 629 -25.14 9.06 -5.34
N LEU A 630 -23.90 9.01 -4.85
CA LEU A 630 -22.84 8.16 -5.41
C LEU A 630 -23.14 6.66 -5.20
N ARG A 631 -23.68 6.28 -4.03
CA ARG A 631 -24.10 4.89 -3.79
C ARG A 631 -25.24 4.50 -4.71
N ALA A 632 -26.22 5.40 -4.91
CA ALA A 632 -27.30 5.17 -5.84
C ALA A 632 -26.80 5.02 -7.28
N ALA A 633 -25.86 5.85 -7.72
CA ALA A 633 -25.25 5.75 -9.05
C ALA A 633 -24.55 4.40 -9.27
N LEU A 634 -23.81 3.90 -8.29
CA LEU A 634 -23.16 2.59 -8.36
C LEU A 634 -24.16 1.45 -8.41
N GLU A 635 -25.25 1.52 -7.62
CA GLU A 635 -26.32 0.53 -7.60
C GLU A 635 -27.09 0.51 -8.92
N HIS A 636 -27.54 1.68 -9.40
CA HIS A 636 -28.35 1.83 -10.60
C HIS A 636 -27.56 1.52 -11.88
N GLY A 637 -26.25 1.81 -11.89
CA GLY A 637 -25.37 1.45 -12.99
C GLY A 637 -25.16 -0.05 -13.12
N GLY A 638 -25.01 -0.75 -12.00
CA GLY A 638 -24.89 -2.20 -11.94
C GLY A 638 -23.90 -2.77 -12.95
N ALA A 639 -24.31 -3.78 -13.71
CA ALA A 639 -23.51 -4.41 -14.77
C ALA A 639 -23.34 -3.55 -16.03
N GLN A 640 -24.14 -2.49 -16.20
CA GLN A 640 -24.10 -1.60 -17.36
C GLN A 640 -23.07 -0.49 -17.22
N LEU A 641 -22.56 -0.28 -16.00
CA LEU A 641 -21.56 0.74 -15.74
C LEU A 641 -20.20 0.28 -16.25
N GLU A 642 -19.66 0.99 -17.21
CA GLU A 642 -18.33 0.72 -17.77
C GLU A 642 -17.21 0.99 -16.75
N ALA A 643 -16.05 0.35 -16.95
CA ALA A 643 -14.92 0.45 -16.03
C ALA A 643 -14.48 1.89 -15.70
N PRO A 644 -14.37 2.84 -16.67
CA PRO A 644 -14.00 4.23 -16.35
C PRO A 644 -15.01 4.92 -15.44
N GLY A 645 -16.30 4.80 -15.75
CA GLY A 645 -17.37 5.39 -14.94
C GLY A 645 -17.42 4.80 -13.53
N ARG A 646 -17.20 3.50 -13.42
CA ARG A 646 -17.13 2.81 -12.13
C ARG A 646 -15.95 3.29 -11.29
N ALA A 647 -14.77 3.41 -11.91
CA ALA A 647 -13.57 3.95 -11.26
C ALA A 647 -13.81 5.37 -10.72
N GLN A 648 -14.40 6.24 -11.55
CA GLN A 648 -14.68 7.62 -11.18
C GLN A 648 -15.67 7.73 -10.00
N LEU A 649 -16.77 6.96 -10.03
CA LEU A 649 -17.76 6.96 -8.94
C LEU A 649 -17.17 6.44 -7.62
N HIS A 650 -16.38 5.38 -7.68
CA HIS A 650 -15.69 4.87 -6.48
C HIS A 650 -14.67 5.87 -5.93
N LEU A 651 -13.94 6.58 -6.79
CA LEU A 651 -13.00 7.61 -6.36
C LEU A 651 -13.71 8.77 -5.66
N GLN A 652 -14.76 9.30 -6.26
CA GLN A 652 -15.56 10.37 -5.65
C GLN A 652 -16.17 9.93 -4.30
N LEU A 653 -16.65 8.69 -4.23
CA LEU A 653 -17.19 8.14 -2.97
C LEU A 653 -16.09 7.99 -1.91
N ALA A 654 -14.88 7.60 -2.30
CA ALA A 654 -13.73 7.56 -1.39
C ALA A 654 -13.41 8.94 -0.80
N GLU A 655 -13.43 9.99 -1.62
CA GLU A 655 -13.20 11.37 -1.19
C GLU A 655 -14.27 11.85 -0.21
N VAL A 656 -15.55 11.63 -0.53
CA VAL A 656 -16.68 12.05 0.32
C VAL A 656 -16.65 11.35 1.68
N VAL A 657 -16.50 10.02 1.69
CA VAL A 657 -16.45 9.20 2.91
C VAL A 657 -15.19 9.51 3.72
N GLY A 658 -14.06 9.70 3.04
CA GLY A 658 -12.79 10.10 3.65
C GLY A 658 -12.83 11.46 4.32
N GLY A 659 -13.57 12.43 3.73
CA GLY A 659 -13.83 13.75 4.32
C GLY A 659 -14.66 13.69 5.61
N ARG A 660 -15.45 12.65 5.80
CA ARG A 660 -16.20 12.39 7.03
C ARG A 660 -15.39 11.67 8.12
N GLY A 661 -14.13 11.34 7.85
CA GLY A 661 -13.24 10.65 8.78
C GLY A 661 -13.31 9.12 8.74
N GLU A 662 -14.09 8.52 7.83
CA GLU A 662 -14.27 7.08 7.72
C GLU A 662 -13.18 6.45 6.83
N ALA A 663 -11.92 6.57 7.25
CA ALA A 663 -10.74 6.17 6.48
C ALA A 663 -10.76 4.70 6.00
N GLY A 664 -11.36 3.78 6.77
CA GLY A 664 -11.47 2.36 6.42
C GLY A 664 -12.37 2.12 5.21
N GLU A 665 -13.53 2.78 5.17
CA GLU A 665 -14.45 2.69 4.03
C GLU A 665 -13.91 3.44 2.81
N ALA A 666 -13.31 4.61 3.02
CA ALA A 666 -12.66 5.39 1.97
C ALA A 666 -11.55 4.58 1.28
N ALA A 667 -10.73 3.86 2.05
CA ALA A 667 -9.70 2.97 1.50
C ALA A 667 -10.29 1.85 0.62
N ARG A 668 -11.42 1.24 1.01
CA ARG A 668 -12.08 0.23 0.17
C ARG A 668 -12.55 0.79 -1.16
N HIS A 669 -13.15 1.99 -1.16
CA HIS A 669 -13.59 2.63 -2.39
C HIS A 669 -12.41 3.10 -3.26
N ALA A 670 -11.35 3.65 -2.68
CA ALA A 670 -10.14 4.01 -3.42
C ALA A 670 -9.46 2.78 -4.05
N LEU A 671 -9.48 1.63 -3.37
CA LEU A 671 -9.00 0.35 -3.88
C LEU A 671 -9.79 -0.12 -5.11
N GLU A 672 -11.13 -0.06 -5.04
CA GLU A 672 -12.01 -0.37 -6.18
C GLU A 672 -11.78 0.62 -7.33
N ALA A 673 -11.62 1.91 -7.03
CA ALA A 673 -11.33 2.93 -8.05
C ALA A 673 -10.03 2.63 -8.80
N ALA A 674 -8.94 2.30 -8.08
CA ALA A 674 -7.67 1.93 -8.68
C ALA A 674 -7.79 0.69 -9.57
N HIS A 675 -8.52 -0.33 -9.09
CA HIS A 675 -8.76 -1.56 -9.86
C HIS A 675 -9.52 -1.30 -11.16
N TRP A 676 -10.63 -0.56 -11.11
CA TRP A 676 -11.43 -0.28 -12.30
C TRP A 676 -10.72 0.67 -13.27
N ALA A 677 -9.87 1.56 -12.77
CA ALA A 677 -9.01 2.38 -13.62
C ALA A 677 -7.97 1.53 -14.38
N ASP A 678 -7.41 0.51 -13.73
CA ASP A 678 -6.51 -0.45 -14.40
C ASP A 678 -7.25 -1.23 -15.50
N GLU A 679 -8.47 -1.72 -15.21
CA GLU A 679 -9.32 -2.42 -16.19
C GLU A 679 -9.73 -1.51 -17.37
N ALA A 680 -9.85 -0.20 -17.12
CA ALA A 680 -10.13 0.80 -18.14
C ALA A 680 -8.93 1.19 -18.99
N GLY A 681 -7.71 0.76 -18.62
CA GLY A 681 -6.47 1.21 -19.26
C GLY A 681 -6.02 2.61 -18.82
N GLU A 682 -6.63 3.17 -17.76
CA GLU A 682 -6.33 4.49 -17.19
C GLU A 682 -5.43 4.41 -15.94
N SER A 683 -4.57 3.42 -15.92
CA SER A 683 -3.68 3.12 -14.79
C SER A 683 -2.76 4.29 -14.43
N ALA A 684 -2.24 5.00 -15.44
CA ALA A 684 -1.30 6.11 -15.28
C ALA A 684 -1.96 7.47 -14.97
N THR A 685 -3.29 7.58 -15.09
CA THR A 685 -4.05 8.81 -14.84
C THR A 685 -4.93 8.62 -13.61
N LEU A 686 -6.18 8.19 -13.82
CA LEU A 686 -7.15 7.96 -12.76
C LEU A 686 -6.66 6.91 -11.75
N GLY A 687 -5.98 5.86 -12.22
CA GLY A 687 -5.42 4.80 -11.37
C GLY A 687 -4.32 5.30 -10.44
N ALA A 688 -3.42 6.15 -10.93
CA ALA A 688 -2.36 6.75 -10.11
C ALA A 688 -2.95 7.65 -9.01
N TRP A 689 -3.95 8.47 -9.35
CA TRP A 689 -4.66 9.31 -8.38
C TRP A 689 -5.40 8.47 -7.34
N ALA A 690 -6.12 7.41 -7.75
CA ALA A 690 -6.81 6.53 -6.83
C ALA A 690 -5.86 5.82 -5.86
N ARG A 691 -4.68 5.41 -6.30
CA ARG A 691 -3.63 4.83 -5.45
C ARG A 691 -3.05 5.84 -4.47
N GLN A 692 -2.84 7.06 -4.91
CA GLN A 692 -2.38 8.14 -4.04
C GLN A 692 -3.39 8.36 -2.90
N GLN A 693 -4.68 8.45 -3.21
CA GLN A 693 -5.74 8.56 -2.20
C GLN A 693 -5.81 7.33 -1.29
N LEU A 694 -5.71 6.12 -1.85
CA LEU A 694 -5.67 4.87 -1.08
C LEU A 694 -4.51 4.87 -0.09
N GLY A 695 -3.31 5.26 -0.53
CA GLY A 695 -2.14 5.38 0.34
C GLY A 695 -2.37 6.33 1.50
N GLY A 696 -2.96 7.51 1.24
CA GLY A 696 -3.32 8.47 2.28
C GLY A 696 -4.36 7.95 3.29
N PHE A 697 -5.34 7.15 2.83
CA PHE A 697 -6.32 6.52 3.73
C PHE A 697 -5.70 5.41 4.58
N LEU A 698 -4.80 4.60 4.01
CA LEU A 698 -4.07 3.56 4.74
C LEU A 698 -3.11 4.16 5.79
N LEU A 699 -2.43 5.25 5.44
CA LEU A 699 -1.57 6.00 6.36
C LEU A 699 -2.36 6.48 7.59
N ARG A 700 -3.54 7.07 7.40
CA ARG A 700 -4.43 7.50 8.50
C ARG A 700 -4.92 6.35 9.40
N GLN A 701 -4.85 5.10 8.92
CA GLN A 701 -5.18 3.89 9.69
C GLN A 701 -3.96 3.28 10.39
N GLY A 702 -2.75 3.86 10.25
CA GLY A 702 -1.51 3.27 10.77
C GLY A 702 -1.03 2.03 9.98
N ARG A 703 -1.58 1.78 8.79
CA ARG A 703 -1.22 0.64 7.92
C ARG A 703 -0.02 1.01 7.05
N TRP A 704 1.11 1.34 7.71
CA TRP A 704 2.28 1.96 7.10
C TRP A 704 2.89 1.16 5.95
N ALA A 705 3.05 -0.16 6.13
CA ALA A 705 3.67 -1.02 5.11
C ALA A 705 2.79 -1.12 3.84
N GLU A 706 1.48 -1.23 4.00
CA GLU A 706 0.54 -1.28 2.87
C GLU A 706 0.47 0.08 2.17
N ALA A 707 0.43 1.17 2.94
CA ALA A 707 0.47 2.52 2.38
C ALA A 707 1.74 2.74 1.56
N ALA A 708 2.90 2.32 2.08
CA ALA A 708 4.18 2.44 1.39
C ALA A 708 4.18 1.68 0.05
N GLU A 709 3.72 0.43 0.01
CA GLU A 709 3.65 -0.36 -1.23
C GLU A 709 2.73 0.30 -2.29
N VAL A 710 1.57 0.79 -1.86
CA VAL A 710 0.60 1.45 -2.74
C VAL A 710 1.18 2.77 -3.28
N LEU A 711 1.75 3.62 -2.42
CA LEU A 711 2.34 4.91 -2.80
C LEU A 711 3.57 4.73 -3.69
N GLU A 712 4.46 3.77 -3.38
CA GLU A 712 5.59 3.42 -4.25
C GLU A 712 5.14 2.98 -5.65
N SER A 713 4.03 2.24 -5.74
CA SER A 713 3.48 1.81 -7.02
C SER A 713 2.82 2.93 -7.83
N ALA A 714 2.36 3.99 -7.16
CA ALA A 714 1.73 5.15 -7.80
C ALA A 714 2.77 6.15 -8.37
N LEU A 715 3.92 6.31 -7.69
CA LEU A 715 4.92 7.34 -8.01
C LEU A 715 5.39 7.37 -9.46
N PRO A 716 5.66 6.24 -10.16
CA PRO A 716 6.12 6.28 -11.54
C PRO A 716 5.11 6.90 -12.51
N ASP A 717 3.83 6.86 -12.19
CA ASP A 717 2.72 7.36 -13.01
C ASP A 717 2.27 8.77 -12.59
N LEU A 718 2.61 9.21 -11.37
CA LEU A 718 2.31 10.56 -10.88
C LEU A 718 3.32 11.56 -11.46
N THR A 719 2.85 12.40 -12.38
CA THR A 719 3.69 13.42 -13.00
C THR A 719 3.16 14.81 -12.75
N ALA A 720 4.05 15.80 -12.71
CA ALA A 720 3.69 17.20 -12.58
C ALA A 720 2.75 17.69 -13.70
N GLU A 721 2.94 17.17 -14.92
CA GLU A 721 2.14 17.52 -16.09
C GLU A 721 0.68 17.06 -15.98
N THR A 722 0.48 15.84 -15.48
CA THR A 722 -0.86 15.21 -15.44
C THR A 722 -1.58 15.45 -14.11
N HIS A 723 -0.84 15.45 -12.99
CA HIS A 723 -1.42 15.47 -11.63
C HIS A 723 -1.05 16.73 -10.83
N GLY A 724 -0.11 17.53 -11.34
CA GLY A 724 0.45 18.68 -10.63
C GLY A 724 1.55 18.32 -9.64
N ASP A 725 2.47 19.27 -9.41
CA ASP A 725 3.60 19.11 -8.47
C ASP A 725 3.13 18.79 -7.04
N GLY A 726 1.99 19.35 -6.63
CA GLY A 726 1.42 19.11 -5.30
C GLY A 726 1.12 17.64 -5.03
N ALA A 727 0.59 16.91 -6.01
CA ALA A 727 0.31 15.49 -5.86
C ALA A 727 1.59 14.65 -5.70
N VAL A 728 2.63 14.99 -6.46
CA VAL A 728 3.94 14.32 -6.38
C VAL A 728 4.59 14.56 -5.03
N VAL A 729 4.63 15.83 -4.58
CA VAL A 729 5.20 16.22 -3.28
C VAL A 729 4.45 15.54 -2.14
N GLN A 730 3.13 15.58 -2.16
CA GLN A 730 2.29 14.93 -1.13
C GLN A 730 2.56 13.42 -1.05
N THR A 731 2.65 12.75 -2.20
CA THR A 731 2.91 11.30 -2.25
C THR A 731 4.29 10.96 -1.70
N GLN A 732 5.32 11.73 -2.08
CA GLN A 732 6.68 11.55 -1.55
C GLN A 732 6.73 11.82 -0.03
N TRP A 733 6.00 12.83 0.46
CA TRP A 733 5.90 13.14 1.88
C TRP A 733 5.27 11.98 2.66
N TRP A 734 4.06 11.58 2.26
CA TRP A 734 3.35 10.45 2.90
C TRP A 734 4.17 9.15 2.86
N LEU A 735 4.85 8.89 1.76
CA LEU A 735 5.75 7.74 1.66
C LEU A 735 6.93 7.88 2.62
N GLY A 736 7.50 9.08 2.76
CA GLY A 736 8.54 9.37 3.75
C GLY A 736 8.08 9.11 5.18
N ASP A 737 6.83 9.45 5.52
CA ASP A 737 6.24 9.18 6.83
C ASP A 737 6.07 7.67 7.06
N CYS A 738 5.51 6.95 6.08
CA CYS A 738 5.39 5.49 6.17
C CYS A 738 6.75 4.80 6.36
N LEU A 739 7.77 5.20 5.59
CA LEU A 739 9.11 4.61 5.67
C LEU A 739 9.78 4.90 7.01
N SER A 740 9.55 6.09 7.58
CA SER A 740 10.05 6.47 8.90
C SER A 740 9.45 5.58 10.00
N GLU A 741 8.13 5.35 9.98
CA GLU A 741 7.44 4.47 10.92
C GLU A 741 7.85 2.99 10.78
N LEU A 742 8.28 2.58 9.58
CA LEU A 742 8.83 1.25 9.33
C LEU A 742 10.31 1.11 9.71
N GLY A 743 10.95 2.17 10.21
CA GLY A 743 12.38 2.17 10.54
C GLY A 743 13.31 2.26 9.31
N GLU A 744 12.77 2.47 8.11
CA GLU A 744 13.52 2.61 6.85
C GLU A 744 13.99 4.08 6.67
N HIS A 745 14.67 4.61 7.68
CA HIS A 745 14.96 6.04 7.81
C HIS A 745 15.76 6.64 6.66
N ARG A 746 16.70 5.87 6.07
CA ARG A 746 17.45 6.35 4.91
C ARG A 746 16.54 6.55 3.69
N ALA A 747 15.68 5.59 3.41
CA ALA A 747 14.72 5.69 2.32
C ALA A 747 13.70 6.82 2.57
N ALA A 748 13.25 7.00 3.83
CA ALA A 748 12.40 8.11 4.23
C ALA A 748 13.05 9.47 3.92
N ALA A 749 14.33 9.62 4.26
CA ALA A 749 15.10 10.83 3.98
C ALA A 749 15.18 11.11 2.46
N GLU A 750 15.47 10.09 1.65
CA GLU A 750 15.54 10.21 0.20
C GLU A 750 14.23 10.72 -0.40
N ARG A 751 13.08 10.19 0.07
CA ARG A 751 11.75 10.64 -0.38
C ARG A 751 11.45 12.09 0.02
N ARG A 752 11.75 12.45 1.27
CA ARG A 752 11.55 13.80 1.80
C ARG A 752 12.43 14.83 1.09
N LEU A 753 13.69 14.48 0.77
CA LEU A 753 14.59 15.34 -0.02
C LEU A 753 14.10 15.51 -1.46
N GLN A 754 13.59 14.46 -2.10
CA GLN A 754 12.99 14.57 -3.44
C GLN A 754 11.79 15.50 -3.45
N ALA A 755 10.91 15.39 -2.44
CA ALA A 755 9.78 16.30 -2.27
C ALA A 755 10.23 17.75 -2.02
N ALA A 756 11.23 17.94 -1.16
CA ALA A 756 11.82 19.25 -0.86
C ALA A 756 12.43 19.92 -2.13
N GLU A 757 13.05 19.12 -3.01
CA GLU A 757 13.64 19.63 -4.26
C GLU A 757 12.58 20.18 -5.24
N ILE A 758 11.38 19.59 -5.26
CA ILE A 758 10.24 20.13 -6.03
C ILE A 758 9.69 21.38 -5.33
N ALA A 759 9.41 21.30 -4.02
CA ALA A 759 8.81 22.38 -3.26
C ALA A 759 9.68 23.65 -3.21
N ARG A 760 11.00 23.53 -3.38
CA ARG A 760 11.90 24.70 -3.40
C ARG A 760 11.60 25.72 -4.52
N HIS A 761 10.90 25.26 -5.58
CA HIS A 761 10.51 26.12 -6.71
C HIS A 761 9.14 26.77 -6.52
N TRP A 762 8.45 26.46 -5.44
CA TRP A 762 7.14 27.04 -5.14
C TRP A 762 7.26 28.47 -4.60
N PRO A 763 6.26 29.32 -4.81
CA PRO A 763 6.23 30.68 -4.25
C PRO A 763 6.27 30.65 -2.71
N GLU A 764 5.57 29.70 -2.10
CA GLU A 764 5.50 29.53 -0.67
C GLU A 764 6.49 28.45 -0.20
N GLN A 765 7.42 28.82 0.67
CA GLN A 765 8.54 27.97 1.06
C GLN A 765 8.30 27.16 2.35
N HIS A 766 7.05 27.17 2.87
CA HIS A 766 6.73 26.45 4.10
C HIS A 766 6.94 24.93 4.00
N ASP A 767 6.43 24.32 2.94
CA ASP A 767 6.56 22.87 2.71
C ASP A 767 8.02 22.48 2.45
N HIS A 768 8.78 23.32 1.73
CA HIS A 768 10.22 23.13 1.54
C HIS A 768 10.97 23.10 2.89
N ALA A 769 10.68 24.05 3.79
CA ALA A 769 11.29 24.10 5.10
C ALA A 769 10.92 22.90 5.97
N THR A 770 9.64 22.49 5.94
CA THR A 770 9.13 21.33 6.66
C THR A 770 9.78 20.04 6.18
N LEU A 771 9.81 19.81 4.87
CA LEU A 771 10.40 18.61 4.27
C LEU A 771 11.91 18.53 4.52
N ALA A 772 12.63 19.67 4.46
CA ALA A 772 14.04 19.71 4.80
C ALA A 772 14.29 19.36 6.27
N HIS A 773 13.41 19.81 7.19
CA HIS A 773 13.48 19.47 8.61
C HIS A 773 13.25 17.97 8.84
N LEU A 774 12.16 17.41 8.28
CA LEU A 774 11.83 15.99 8.38
C LEU A 774 12.89 15.08 7.72
N ALA A 775 13.51 15.55 6.62
CA ALA A 775 14.65 14.83 6.03
C ALA A 775 15.84 14.78 6.98
N GLY A 776 16.13 15.91 7.69
CA GLY A 776 17.16 15.95 8.72
C GLY A 776 16.90 14.96 9.86
N GLU A 777 15.65 14.82 10.28
CA GLU A 777 15.24 13.84 11.29
C GLU A 777 15.51 12.40 10.81
N SER A 778 15.05 12.05 9.63
CA SER A 778 15.29 10.71 9.04
C SER A 778 16.78 10.41 8.85
N LEU A 779 17.57 11.39 8.40
CA LEU A 779 19.03 11.23 8.25
C LEU A 779 19.70 11.00 9.60
N GLY A 780 19.28 11.72 10.63
CA GLY A 780 19.77 11.53 12.01
C GLY A 780 19.48 10.12 12.52
N GLN A 781 18.25 9.64 12.34
CA GLN A 781 17.82 8.28 12.69
C GLN A 781 18.58 7.20 11.88
N ALA A 782 18.95 7.51 10.64
CA ALA A 782 19.77 6.64 9.79
C ALA A 782 21.27 6.64 10.15
N GLY A 783 21.69 7.40 11.18
CA GLY A 783 23.10 7.54 11.57
C GLY A 783 23.93 8.45 10.64
N MET A 784 23.30 9.19 9.73
CA MET A 784 23.95 10.07 8.74
C MET A 784 24.03 11.51 9.31
N ALA A 785 24.79 11.68 10.38
CA ALA A 785 24.81 12.91 11.19
C ALA A 785 25.25 14.16 10.40
N ALA A 786 26.20 14.03 9.48
CA ALA A 786 26.71 15.17 8.70
C ALA A 786 25.66 15.69 7.70
N GLU A 787 24.97 14.78 7.02
CA GLU A 787 23.90 15.10 6.09
C GLU A 787 22.66 15.63 6.83
N ALA A 788 22.36 15.09 8.01
CA ALA A 788 21.30 15.57 8.88
C ALA A 788 21.55 17.03 9.35
N ASP A 789 22.78 17.37 9.76
CA ASP A 789 23.16 18.75 10.14
C ASP A 789 22.96 19.73 8.95
N GLN A 790 23.31 19.32 7.74
CA GLN A 790 23.08 20.12 6.53
C GLN A 790 21.59 20.35 6.25
N ALA A 791 20.77 19.29 6.34
CA ALA A 791 19.34 19.37 6.11
C ALA A 791 18.67 20.29 7.15
N TYR A 792 18.98 20.14 8.43
CA TYR A 792 18.48 21.02 9.48
C TYR A 792 19.01 22.47 9.36
N ALA A 793 20.26 22.66 8.90
CA ALA A 793 20.80 23.99 8.66
C ALA A 793 20.02 24.72 7.56
N ARG A 794 19.68 24.00 6.47
CA ARG A 794 18.85 24.51 5.38
C ARG A 794 17.43 24.84 5.87
N ALA A 795 16.80 23.91 6.61
CA ALA A 795 15.48 24.15 7.20
C ALA A 795 15.48 25.38 8.13
N GLY A 796 16.48 25.51 9.00
CA GLY A 796 16.64 26.67 9.90
C GLY A 796 16.80 28.00 9.14
N GLY A 797 17.52 28.02 8.01
CA GLY A 797 17.61 29.18 7.11
C GLY A 797 16.26 29.58 6.55
N LEU A 798 15.52 28.61 6.00
CA LEU A 798 14.17 28.82 5.45
C LEU A 798 13.18 29.30 6.53
N TRP A 799 13.20 28.68 7.71
CA TRP A 799 12.34 29.09 8.84
C TRP A 799 12.61 30.54 9.27
N ARG A 800 13.87 30.97 9.23
CA ARG A 800 14.23 32.36 9.53
C ARG A 800 13.67 33.32 8.47
N GLU A 801 13.79 32.98 7.20
CA GLU A 801 13.23 33.77 6.09
C GLU A 801 11.71 33.86 6.15
N LEU A 802 11.03 32.77 6.55
CA LEU A 802 9.59 32.69 6.73
C LEU A 802 9.09 33.38 8.02
N GLY A 803 9.98 33.82 8.90
CA GLY A 803 9.59 34.38 10.18
C GLY A 803 8.94 33.36 11.15
N ASN A 804 9.28 32.08 11.02
CA ASN A 804 8.80 31.01 11.91
C ASN A 804 9.87 30.64 12.95
N PRO A 805 9.82 31.25 14.16
CA PRO A 805 10.80 31.01 15.19
C PRO A 805 10.76 29.58 15.75
N HIS A 806 9.58 28.95 15.81
CA HIS A 806 9.44 27.58 16.33
C HIS A 806 10.22 26.58 15.46
N GLY A 807 10.07 26.63 14.12
CA GLY A 807 10.80 25.77 13.19
C GLY A 807 12.32 26.00 13.29
N LEU A 808 12.75 27.24 13.38
CA LEU A 808 14.16 27.60 13.56
C LEU A 808 14.77 27.04 14.85
N ILE A 809 14.08 27.25 15.99
CA ILE A 809 14.55 26.80 17.31
C ILE A 809 14.67 25.26 17.33
N ARG A 810 13.68 24.54 16.82
CA ARG A 810 13.72 23.08 16.71
C ARG A 810 14.88 22.59 15.85
N SER A 811 15.14 23.26 14.73
CA SER A 811 16.27 22.92 13.87
C SER A 811 17.62 23.16 14.57
N LEU A 812 17.76 24.23 15.35
CA LEU A 812 18.97 24.50 16.13
C LEU A 812 19.20 23.44 17.22
N ARG A 813 18.15 23.05 17.95
CA ARG A 813 18.23 22.00 18.98
C ARG A 813 18.63 20.65 18.36
N ALA A 814 17.99 20.25 17.25
CA ALA A 814 18.33 19.02 16.56
C ALA A 814 19.79 18.98 16.12
N ARG A 815 20.30 20.09 15.58
CA ARG A 815 21.72 20.24 15.20
C ARG A 815 22.64 20.17 16.42
N ALA A 816 22.23 20.69 17.56
CA ALA A 816 23.01 20.60 18.80
C ALA A 816 23.18 19.14 19.25
N TRP A 817 22.11 18.35 19.21
CA TRP A 817 22.17 16.93 19.56
C TRP A 817 23.05 16.13 18.57
N LEU A 818 22.98 16.40 17.28
CA LEU A 818 23.88 15.78 16.29
C LEU A 818 25.34 16.15 16.54
N ALA A 819 25.60 17.41 16.87
CA ALA A 819 26.95 17.89 17.15
C ALA A 819 27.57 17.23 18.39
N LEU A 820 26.76 16.90 19.41
CA LEU A 820 27.23 16.22 20.63
C LEU A 820 27.85 14.86 20.34
N GLY A 821 27.32 14.11 19.35
CA GLY A 821 27.84 12.80 18.94
C GLY A 821 29.12 12.85 18.09
N ALA A 822 29.63 14.05 17.73
CA ALA A 822 30.82 14.20 16.92
C ALA A 822 32.07 14.38 17.78
N GLU A 823 33.22 13.94 17.28
CA GLU A 823 34.51 14.18 17.93
C GLU A 823 34.71 15.71 18.13
N ASP A 824 35.08 16.14 19.33
CA ASP A 824 35.18 17.55 19.75
C ASP A 824 33.88 18.39 19.56
N GLY A 825 32.72 17.75 19.46
CA GLY A 825 31.46 18.43 19.12
C GLY A 825 30.77 19.19 20.25
N VAL A 826 31.17 19.00 21.51
CA VAL A 826 30.55 19.60 22.71
C VAL A 826 30.47 21.13 22.62
N GLY A 827 31.53 21.79 22.18
CA GLY A 827 31.56 23.27 22.05
C GLY A 827 30.55 23.78 21.01
N LYS A 828 30.43 23.08 19.86
CA LYS A 828 29.43 23.38 18.81
C LYS A 828 28.02 23.16 19.31
N ALA A 829 27.79 22.05 20.05
CA ALA A 829 26.49 21.71 20.61
C ALA A 829 26.00 22.78 21.62
N ARG A 830 26.88 23.21 22.52
CA ARG A 830 26.60 24.33 23.47
C ARG A 830 26.25 25.62 22.72
N GLY A 831 27.05 25.98 21.70
CA GLY A 831 26.79 27.16 20.89
C GLY A 831 25.43 27.17 20.24
N LEU A 832 25.02 26.05 19.65
CA LEU A 832 23.72 25.89 18.98
C LEU A 832 22.54 25.92 19.95
N MET A 833 22.68 25.34 21.17
CA MET A 833 21.63 25.45 22.20
C MET A 833 21.52 26.91 22.75
N ALA A 834 22.63 27.59 22.95
CA ALA A 834 22.64 29.00 23.32
C ALA A 834 22.00 29.88 22.23
N ASP A 835 22.24 29.57 20.95
CA ASP A 835 21.58 30.25 19.84
C ASP A 835 20.07 30.00 19.87
N ALA A 836 19.62 28.76 20.12
CA ALA A 836 18.21 28.43 20.26
C ALA A 836 17.53 29.20 21.41
N VAL A 837 18.19 29.35 22.57
CA VAL A 837 17.67 30.15 23.67
C VAL A 837 17.54 31.62 23.27
N ARG A 838 18.58 32.21 22.62
CA ARG A 838 18.52 33.63 22.16
C ARG A 838 17.41 33.86 21.15
N GLU A 839 17.20 32.93 20.20
CA GLU A 839 16.10 33.03 19.23
C GLU A 839 14.74 32.94 19.92
N CYS A 840 14.56 32.06 20.94
CA CYS A 840 13.35 32.01 21.76
C CYS A 840 13.05 33.34 22.45
N GLU A 841 14.07 33.94 23.12
CA GLU A 841 13.93 35.19 23.83
C GLU A 841 13.58 36.35 22.89
N ALA A 842 14.29 36.46 21.78
CA ALA A 842 14.05 37.49 20.76
C ALA A 842 12.64 37.36 20.17
N ALA A 843 12.20 36.13 19.83
CA ALA A 843 10.86 35.90 19.31
C ALA A 843 9.76 36.20 20.31
N ARG A 844 9.95 35.86 21.61
CA ARG A 844 9.03 36.18 22.70
C ARG A 844 8.88 37.68 22.90
N GLU A 845 9.98 38.44 22.84
CA GLU A 845 9.93 39.91 22.92
C GLU A 845 9.23 40.57 21.76
N ALA A 846 9.34 39.96 20.55
CA ALA A 846 8.72 40.45 19.34
C ALA A 846 7.23 40.03 19.21
N ALA A 847 6.76 39.04 19.97
CA ALA A 847 5.40 38.55 19.92
C ALA A 847 4.36 39.61 20.27
N THR A 848 3.39 39.82 19.37
CA THR A 848 2.38 40.88 19.47
C THR A 848 1.12 40.47 20.22
N ASP A 849 0.84 39.18 20.30
CA ASP A 849 -0.31 38.60 20.98
C ASP A 849 0.11 37.67 22.14
N GLU A 850 -0.78 37.46 23.08
CA GLU A 850 -0.49 36.71 24.29
C GLU A 850 -0.37 35.22 24.05
N GLU A 851 -1.14 34.66 23.10
CA GLU A 851 -1.10 33.24 22.76
C GLU A 851 0.25 32.86 22.17
N SER A 852 0.71 33.58 21.13
CA SER A 852 2.04 33.40 20.58
C SER A 852 3.14 33.55 21.61
N ARG A 853 3.01 34.51 22.53
CA ARG A 853 3.97 34.73 23.62
C ARG A 853 4.02 33.51 24.54
N GLN A 854 2.87 32.96 24.96
CA GLN A 854 2.82 31.77 25.83
C GLN A 854 3.40 30.52 25.12
N GLN A 855 3.14 30.34 23.84
CA GLN A 855 3.76 29.25 23.05
C GLN A 855 5.29 29.37 23.02
N LEU A 856 5.82 30.56 22.82
CA LEU A 856 7.27 30.82 22.82
C LEU A 856 7.88 30.69 24.24
N VAL A 857 7.15 31.01 25.29
CA VAL A 857 7.58 30.72 26.68
C VAL A 857 7.67 29.21 26.90
N ALA A 858 6.70 28.43 26.44
CA ALA A 858 6.77 26.96 26.49
C ALA A 858 7.98 26.43 25.72
N GLU A 859 8.22 26.94 24.50
CA GLU A 859 9.37 26.56 23.66
C GLU A 859 10.71 26.90 24.36
N LEU A 860 10.78 28.05 25.02
CA LEU A 860 11.96 28.44 25.82
C LEU A 860 12.19 27.48 26.99
N GLY A 861 11.14 27.11 27.72
CA GLY A 861 11.21 26.11 28.79
C GLY A 861 11.75 24.77 28.28
N HIS A 862 11.23 24.27 27.15
CA HIS A 862 11.74 23.05 26.52
C HIS A 862 13.20 23.18 26.06
N THR A 863 13.60 24.36 25.56
CA THR A 863 14.96 24.59 25.09
C THR A 863 15.94 24.55 26.25
N HIS A 864 15.64 25.23 27.39
CA HIS A 864 16.44 25.17 28.60
C HIS A 864 16.58 23.76 29.15
N ARG A 865 15.48 22.97 29.14
CA ARG A 865 15.53 21.59 29.59
C ARG A 865 16.47 20.75 28.71
N GLN A 866 16.29 20.80 27.39
CA GLN A 866 17.15 20.07 26.45
C GLN A 866 18.60 20.53 26.53
N PHE A 867 18.86 21.80 26.84
CA PHE A 867 20.22 22.30 27.04
C PHE A 867 20.86 21.69 28.31
N GLY A 868 20.12 21.59 29.41
CA GLY A 868 20.59 20.90 30.60
C GLY A 868 20.85 19.40 30.35
N ASP A 869 19.91 18.71 29.69
CA ASP A 869 20.08 17.30 29.33
C ASP A 869 21.31 17.07 28.41
N LEU A 870 21.55 17.97 27.45
CA LEU A 870 22.72 17.92 26.54
C LEU A 870 24.02 18.09 27.30
N LEU A 871 24.09 19.07 28.26
CA LEU A 871 25.25 19.30 29.09
C LEU A 871 25.56 18.07 29.95
N ALA A 872 24.57 17.49 30.59
CA ALA A 872 24.74 16.30 31.41
C ALA A 872 25.30 15.11 30.60
N ARG A 873 24.75 14.89 29.40
CA ARG A 873 25.21 13.81 28.49
C ARG A 873 26.55 14.09 27.81
N SER A 874 27.07 15.30 27.90
CA SER A 874 28.42 15.64 27.37
C SER A 874 29.56 15.12 28.24
N VAL A 875 29.24 14.62 29.46
CA VAL A 875 30.21 14.01 30.38
C VAL A 875 30.29 12.51 30.05
N PRO A 876 31.49 11.93 29.78
CA PRO A 876 31.65 10.49 29.51
C PRO A 876 31.20 9.61 30.68
N GLU A 877 30.61 8.43 30.37
CA GLU A 877 30.07 7.51 31.39
C GLU A 877 31.13 7.03 32.40
N ASP A 878 32.37 6.77 31.95
CA ASP A 878 33.49 6.38 32.77
C ASP A 878 33.92 7.47 33.76
N ALA A 879 33.62 8.73 33.45
CA ALA A 879 33.82 9.87 34.36
C ALA A 879 32.63 10.13 35.29
N GLN A 880 31.46 9.53 35.00
CA GLN A 880 30.27 9.62 35.86
C GLN A 880 30.32 8.60 37.04
N ASP A 881 30.95 7.41 36.81
CA ASP A 881 31.05 6.31 37.77
C ASP A 881 32.27 6.41 38.71
N ALA A 882 33.16 7.41 38.51
CA ALA A 882 34.29 7.62 39.40
C ALA A 882 33.82 8.07 40.76
N GLU A 883 34.12 7.29 41.80
CA GLU A 883 33.81 7.62 43.22
C GLU A 883 34.45 8.93 43.71
N ASP A 884 35.32 9.53 42.91
CA ASP A 884 35.93 10.85 43.11
C ASP A 884 35.32 11.89 42.13
N ALA A 885 34.09 12.32 42.38
CA ALA A 885 33.49 13.53 41.78
C ALA A 885 34.23 14.83 42.23
N GLU A 886 35.49 14.74 42.59
CA GLU A 886 36.39 15.87 42.85
C GLU A 886 37.01 16.43 41.55
N ASP A 887 36.73 15.84 40.37
CA ASP A 887 37.18 16.42 39.12
C ASP A 887 36.37 17.71 38.83
N ALA A 888 36.98 18.82 39.19
CA ALA A 888 36.37 20.14 39.11
C ALA A 888 35.71 20.46 37.75
N PRO A 889 36.21 19.99 36.60
CA PRO A 889 35.54 20.18 35.30
C PRO A 889 34.22 19.46 35.14
N VAL A 890 34.06 18.24 35.63
CA VAL A 890 32.81 17.45 35.55
C VAL A 890 31.75 18.11 36.40
N ARG A 891 32.09 18.48 37.63
CA ARG A 891 31.16 19.17 38.52
C ARG A 891 30.68 20.50 37.95
N GLU A 892 31.55 21.28 37.30
CA GLU A 892 31.18 22.55 36.67
C GLU A 892 30.15 22.35 35.55
N VAL A 893 30.26 21.28 34.74
CA VAL A 893 29.30 20.93 33.70
C VAL A 893 27.94 20.54 34.29
N PHE A 894 27.92 19.73 35.36
CA PHE A 894 26.67 19.37 36.05
C PHE A 894 26.00 20.58 36.75
N GLU A 895 26.78 21.52 37.29
CA GLU A 895 26.24 22.78 37.86
C GLU A 895 25.58 23.63 36.76
N GLU A 896 26.22 23.73 35.58
CA GLU A 896 25.66 24.44 34.43
C GLU A 896 24.39 23.74 33.94
N ALA A 897 24.39 22.41 33.85
CA ALA A 897 23.22 21.62 33.49
C ALA A 897 22.05 21.86 34.44
N LEU A 898 22.33 21.81 35.74
CA LEU A 898 21.34 22.11 36.80
C LEU A 898 20.77 23.52 36.63
N ALA A 899 21.62 24.52 36.39
CA ALA A 899 21.17 25.89 36.20
C ALA A 899 20.18 26.01 35.02
N GLN A 900 20.45 25.33 33.89
CA GLN A 900 19.57 25.32 32.74
C GLN A 900 18.23 24.63 33.04
N VAL A 901 18.24 23.51 33.74
CA VAL A 901 17.01 22.77 34.10
C VAL A 901 16.18 23.54 35.11
N VAL A 902 16.81 24.26 36.06
CA VAL A 902 16.10 25.14 36.99
C VAL A 902 15.44 26.30 36.26
N LEU A 903 16.12 26.94 35.31
CA LEU A 903 15.54 27.97 34.45
C LEU A 903 14.33 27.41 33.67
N SER A 904 14.41 26.17 33.15
CA SER A 904 13.28 25.49 32.51
C SER A 904 12.06 25.43 33.44
N ALA A 905 12.26 24.96 34.69
CA ALA A 905 11.18 24.85 35.66
C ALA A 905 10.57 26.22 36.01
N GLU A 906 11.39 27.25 36.16
CA GLU A 906 10.96 28.63 36.39
C GLU A 906 10.15 29.21 35.25
N VAL A 907 10.60 28.98 34.01
CA VAL A 907 9.90 29.40 32.79
C VAL A 907 8.52 28.72 32.70
N PHE A 908 8.44 27.42 32.90
CA PHE A 908 7.17 26.70 32.88
C PHE A 908 6.24 27.15 34.03
N ALA A 909 6.79 27.53 35.19
CA ALA A 909 5.99 28.06 36.31
C ALA A 909 5.21 29.33 35.92
N THR A 910 5.73 30.14 35.00
CA THR A 910 5.05 31.34 34.50
C THR A 910 3.79 31.06 33.68
N LEU A 911 3.66 29.84 33.13
CA LEU A 911 2.51 29.38 32.36
C LEU A 911 1.38 28.77 33.21
N GLY A 912 1.58 28.65 34.51
CA GLY A 912 0.57 28.12 35.43
C GLY A 912 0.28 26.62 35.25
N ASP A 913 -0.97 26.24 35.52
CA ASP A 913 -1.39 24.82 35.54
C ASP A 913 -1.32 24.13 34.18
N GLY A 914 -1.46 24.88 33.10
CA GLY A 914 -1.32 24.33 31.73
C GLY A 914 0.05 23.74 31.40
N ALA A 915 1.12 24.16 32.14
CA ALA A 915 2.47 23.65 31.99
C ALA A 915 2.93 22.77 33.18
N LEU A 916 2.01 22.36 34.06
CA LEU A 916 2.32 21.61 35.29
C LEU A 916 3.16 20.36 35.00
N HIS A 917 2.79 19.58 33.98
CA HIS A 917 3.50 18.35 33.63
C HIS A 917 4.93 18.60 33.12
N SER A 918 5.15 19.65 32.33
CA SER A 918 6.46 20.05 31.83
C SER A 918 7.33 20.62 32.98
N ARG A 919 6.74 21.44 33.85
CA ARG A 919 7.40 21.99 35.05
C ARG A 919 7.89 20.90 35.99
N THR A 920 6.99 19.97 36.37
CA THR A 920 7.35 18.86 37.27
C THR A 920 8.37 17.91 36.66
N GLY A 921 8.37 17.74 35.34
CA GLY A 921 9.41 17.01 34.63
C GLY A 921 10.79 17.68 34.74
N ALA A 922 10.85 19.00 34.61
CA ALA A 922 12.08 19.76 34.79
C ALA A 922 12.55 19.69 36.26
N GLU A 923 11.64 19.81 37.23
CA GLU A 923 11.94 19.68 38.66
C GLU A 923 12.57 18.31 39.01
N LEU A 924 12.05 17.20 38.46
CA LEU A 924 12.64 15.88 38.68
C LEU A 924 14.00 15.70 38.01
N THR A 925 14.20 16.29 36.83
CA THR A 925 15.51 16.32 36.19
C THR A 925 16.52 17.10 37.01
N ALA A 926 16.12 18.28 37.54
CA ALA A 926 16.95 19.05 38.46
C ALA A 926 17.28 18.26 39.73
N GLY A 927 16.30 17.55 40.32
CA GLY A 927 16.52 16.70 41.48
C GLY A 927 17.54 15.57 41.25
N ARG A 928 17.55 14.93 40.04
CA ARG A 928 18.57 13.95 39.68
C ARG A 928 19.96 14.58 39.62
N LEU A 929 20.10 15.73 38.96
CA LEU A 929 21.36 16.47 38.89
C LEU A 929 21.84 16.94 40.26
N GLU A 930 20.95 17.36 41.16
CA GLU A 930 21.29 17.67 42.54
C GLU A 930 21.80 16.44 43.31
N ALA A 931 21.20 15.28 43.08
CA ALA A 931 21.66 14.02 43.66
C ALA A 931 23.08 13.65 43.19
N ASP A 932 23.34 13.83 41.88
CA ASP A 932 24.67 13.55 41.27
C ASP A 932 25.73 14.57 41.73
N LEU A 933 25.32 15.78 42.06
CA LEU A 933 26.15 16.82 42.64
C LEU A 933 26.38 16.65 44.17
N GLY A 934 25.88 15.59 44.80
CA GLY A 934 25.98 15.33 46.21
C GLY A 934 25.09 16.24 47.09
N ARG A 935 23.91 16.65 46.53
CA ARG A 935 22.91 17.50 47.24
C ARG A 935 21.59 16.70 47.45
N PRO A 936 21.61 15.57 48.17
CA PRO A 936 20.42 14.70 48.33
C PRO A 936 19.26 15.41 49.03
N ALA A 937 19.52 16.37 49.92
CA ALA A 937 18.47 17.10 50.59
C ALA A 937 17.66 17.99 49.64
N ASP A 938 18.32 18.63 48.69
CA ASP A 938 17.66 19.47 47.66
C ASP A 938 16.85 18.57 46.70
N ALA A 939 17.41 17.44 46.26
CA ALA A 939 16.76 16.45 45.44
C ALA A 939 15.49 15.87 46.08
N VAL A 940 15.54 15.56 47.39
CA VAL A 940 14.38 15.12 48.17
C VAL A 940 13.31 16.21 48.23
N ALA A 941 13.72 17.47 48.41
CA ALA A 941 12.78 18.60 48.50
C ALA A 941 12.03 18.76 47.17
N ARG A 942 12.72 18.64 46.00
CA ARG A 942 12.08 18.70 44.66
C ARG A 942 11.12 17.56 44.45
N ALA A 943 11.54 16.32 44.68
CA ALA A 943 10.69 15.15 44.51
C ALA A 943 9.40 15.23 45.34
N ARG A 944 9.50 15.68 46.59
CA ARG A 944 8.33 15.94 47.45
C ARG A 944 7.47 17.11 46.93
N GLY A 945 8.10 18.17 46.42
CA GLY A 945 7.40 19.28 45.79
C GLY A 945 6.56 18.82 44.57
N VAL A 946 7.10 17.94 43.77
CA VAL A 946 6.39 17.34 42.63
C VAL A 946 5.20 16.50 43.10
N LEU A 947 5.35 15.66 44.13
CA LEU A 947 4.23 14.89 44.68
C LEU A 947 3.13 15.82 45.23
N ALA A 948 3.52 16.89 45.93
CA ALA A 948 2.58 17.89 46.46
C ALA A 948 1.85 18.67 45.38
N ALA A 949 2.51 18.96 44.26
CA ALA A 949 1.89 19.64 43.11
C ALA A 949 0.72 18.83 42.47
N TYR A 950 0.72 17.51 42.63
CA TYR A 950 -0.34 16.62 42.17
C TYR A 950 -1.31 16.19 43.30
N GLU A 951 -1.17 16.72 44.53
CA GLU A 951 -2.16 16.52 45.57
C GLU A 951 -3.46 17.23 45.18
N GLY A 952 -4.50 16.48 44.94
CA GLY A 952 -5.81 16.98 44.49
C GLY A 952 -6.13 16.83 42.99
N HIS A 953 -5.18 16.50 42.17
CA HIS A 953 -5.39 16.26 40.73
C HIS A 953 -5.78 14.80 40.37
N GLY A 954 -6.09 13.97 41.35
CA GLY A 954 -6.48 12.54 41.19
C GLY A 954 -7.98 12.27 41.19
N GLY A 955 -8.83 13.26 40.90
CA GLY A 955 -10.29 13.11 40.88
C GLY A 955 -10.78 12.41 39.61
N ALA A 956 -11.85 11.61 39.75
CA ALA A 956 -12.44 10.69 38.74
C ALA A 956 -13.05 11.36 37.48
N GLU A 957 -12.64 12.59 37.13
CA GLU A 957 -13.15 13.34 35.95
C GLU A 957 -12.05 13.66 34.91
N ALA A 958 -10.78 13.28 35.14
CA ALA A 958 -9.72 13.41 34.15
C ALA A 958 -9.88 12.29 33.08
N GLY A 959 -9.87 12.63 31.81
CA GLY A 959 -9.86 11.63 30.72
C GLY A 959 -8.73 10.61 30.91
N ASP A 960 -8.89 9.39 30.41
CA ASP A 960 -7.98 8.24 30.66
C ASP A 960 -6.48 8.58 30.45
N GLY A 961 -6.15 9.42 29.47
CA GLY A 961 -4.76 9.82 29.16
C GLY A 961 -4.15 10.80 30.18
N GLU A 962 -4.90 11.76 30.70
CA GLU A 962 -4.38 12.71 31.72
C GLU A 962 -4.10 12.00 33.04
N GLY A 963 -4.98 11.06 33.43
CA GLY A 963 -4.78 10.24 34.62
C GLY A 963 -3.52 9.36 34.56
N GLU A 964 -3.14 8.88 33.40
CA GLU A 964 -1.95 8.07 33.17
C GLU A 964 -0.67 8.91 33.28
N ALA A 965 -0.64 10.08 32.67
CA ALA A 965 0.50 11.00 32.73
C ALA A 965 0.79 11.46 34.16
N VAL A 966 -0.26 11.74 34.96
CA VAL A 966 -0.13 12.08 36.39
C VAL A 966 0.44 10.89 37.18
N ARG A 967 -0.07 9.68 36.96
CA ARG A 967 0.45 8.47 37.63
C ARG A 967 1.92 8.22 37.31
N ALA A 968 2.31 8.35 36.04
CA ALA A 968 3.70 8.17 35.59
C ALA A 968 4.63 9.18 36.29
N ARG A 969 4.26 10.46 36.35
CA ARG A 969 5.06 11.50 36.97
C ARG A 969 5.21 11.30 38.50
N ARG A 970 4.17 10.87 39.16
CA ARG A 970 4.23 10.51 40.60
C ARG A 970 5.14 9.31 40.86
N ALA A 971 5.04 8.28 40.01
CA ALA A 971 5.91 7.11 40.11
C ALA A 971 7.40 7.46 39.91
N GLU A 972 7.73 8.38 38.99
CA GLU A 972 9.09 8.90 38.82
C GLU A 972 9.60 9.63 40.07
N ALA A 973 8.77 10.46 40.68
CA ALA A 973 9.13 11.15 41.90
C ALA A 973 9.36 10.19 43.09
N GLU A 974 8.50 9.19 43.22
CA GLU A 974 8.64 8.15 44.26
C GLU A 974 9.88 7.28 44.01
N GLN A 975 10.22 6.99 42.75
CA GLN A 975 11.44 6.28 42.41
C GLN A 975 12.70 7.06 42.79
N LEU A 976 12.72 8.35 42.50
CA LEU A 976 13.83 9.22 42.89
C LEU A 976 14.01 9.21 44.44
N LEU A 977 12.91 9.32 45.19
CA LEU A 977 12.98 9.26 46.69
C LEU A 977 13.51 7.89 47.17
N ARG A 978 13.16 6.79 46.55
CA ARG A 978 13.69 5.46 46.89
C ARG A 978 15.19 5.35 46.63
N LEU A 979 15.63 5.77 45.45
CA LEU A 979 17.05 5.77 45.06
C LEU A 979 17.91 6.59 46.02
N LEU A 980 17.39 7.76 46.47
CA LEU A 980 18.07 8.64 47.46
C LEU A 980 18.09 8.02 48.85
N ALA A 981 17.10 7.21 49.25
CA ALA A 981 17.07 6.54 50.53
C ALA A 981 18.01 5.29 50.61
N GLU A 982 18.35 4.73 49.47
CA GLU A 982 19.24 3.55 49.35
C GLU A 982 20.74 3.93 49.24
N ARG A 983 21.07 5.18 48.93
CA ARG A 983 22.47 5.67 48.96
C ARG A 983 22.93 5.78 50.43
N PRO A 984 23.98 5.04 50.87
CA PRO A 984 24.57 5.25 52.20
C PRO A 984 25.14 6.67 52.30
N ASP A 985 25.02 7.30 53.52
CA ASP A 985 25.59 8.60 53.84
C ASP A 985 27.08 8.68 53.62
#